data_be753595ca160f7957f5431c98a77de2
#
_entry.id   be753595ca160f7957f5431c98a77de2
#
_cell.length_a   1.000
_cell.length_b   1.000
_cell.length_c   1.000
_cell.angle_alpha   90.00
_cell.angle_beta   90.00
_cell.angle_gamma   90.00
#
_symmetry.space_group_name_H-M   'P 1'
#
loop_
_entity.id
_entity.type
_entity.pdbx_description
1 polymer ?
#
loop_
_entity_poly.entity_id
_entity_poly.type
_entity_poly.pdbx_seq_one_letter_code
_entity_poly.pdbx_strand_id
1 'polypeptide(L)'
;MKSLSKNQTLACFFVFAILVLAITGCAPKEKTSFEIFNPSKYDASLISSFNGDSFVMKDGALVVNFAPGKYGSIIAIRPSKGLWNASGYRFVRCEIENTGSEPQLVELGFGNYDLTLGGTIVPPGGKKTLKAVIYRTRHAAYIDSLFPVMHGKPDGTLRSWMKSTSDSVEYIKLLFPVSKAGSSVKIGRIWFEVPYVLYSAKELMEKYYPFVDRFGQLNFGEWPGKIHNEGDLINSEKKEQADLKAHPQSPEWNKYGGWENGPQLTSNGRFRVQKYEGKWWFVDPGGKLFWSNGFDCVESGGQTQTLVSGHEKYFEYLPAEGSLEAKLYSSRNGRENAVKRLSFNALNLFRKYGEKWDSTVSEKLHQRMHSWGFNTIGNWSDTKIYLKRKTPYVLTLNTLQTGGIPDPFVSGYEENLLKMAQSSGEEINDPWCIGVFIDNELKWGVKWGSKIGEQVQRAPETQPAKIAFMEMLKKKYKSITTLNNAWGTSFTDWKQFLGNKNVIQGASMDMKTFMNEFADLYYSKCRNAVKKTAPDLLYLGCRMDFHLYPEDSSLNDIIKIASRYCDVVSFNRYRYSCAELIPPDGGDYPLIIGEYHFGSLETGLLQPGLRYAADQNERAELFGYYLSGAVENPYIIGAHWFQLVDQSVAGRGDGENYQAGFLTVGDEPQKEMIDKSREIGYKMYKMRLDSK
;
A
#
# COMPACT_ATOMS: atom_id res chain seq x y z
N MET A 1 -45.49 -67.97 17.31
CA MET A 1 -44.82 -66.75 16.94
C MET A 1 -45.87 -65.67 16.65
N LYS A 2 -46.16 -64.80 17.57
CA LYS A 2 -47.17 -63.76 17.44
C LYS A 2 -46.50 -62.48 16.87
N SER A 3 -46.99 -61.95 15.78
CA SER A 3 -46.56 -60.71 15.14
C SER A 3 -46.87 -59.51 16.04
N LEU A 4 -45.87 -58.74 16.39
CA LEU A 4 -46.05 -57.47 17.04
C LEU A 4 -46.62 -56.45 16.07
N SER A 5 -47.68 -55.77 16.46
CA SER A 5 -48.45 -54.86 15.61
C SER A 5 -47.65 -53.56 15.29
N LYS A 6 -47.85 -53.08 14.05
CA LYS A 6 -47.22 -51.85 13.52
C LYS A 6 -47.32 -50.59 14.38
N ASN A 7 -48.21 -50.56 15.36
CA ASN A 7 -48.45 -49.42 16.21
C ASN A 7 -47.47 -49.27 17.40
N GLN A 8 -46.72 -50.32 17.79
CA GLN A 8 -45.72 -50.20 18.84
C GLN A 8 -44.36 -49.70 18.32
N THR A 9 -44.07 -49.89 17.03
CA THR A 9 -42.85 -49.39 16.38
C THR A 9 -42.88 -47.88 16.14
N LEU A 10 -44.09 -47.32 15.94
CA LEU A 10 -44.27 -45.87 15.74
C LEU A 10 -44.13 -45.09 17.06
N ALA A 11 -44.52 -45.67 18.20
CA ALA A 11 -44.40 -45.00 19.51
C ALA A 11 -42.95 -44.93 19.98
N CYS A 12 -42.08 -45.90 19.65
CA CYS A 12 -40.65 -45.87 20.00
C CYS A 12 -39.87 -44.84 19.15
N PHE A 13 -40.27 -44.62 17.89
CA PHE A 13 -39.65 -43.60 17.05
C PHE A 13 -40.02 -42.17 17.42
N PHE A 14 -41.26 -41.95 17.93
CA PHE A 14 -41.68 -40.62 18.38
C PHE A 14 -41.04 -40.21 19.72
N VAL A 15 -40.82 -41.15 20.63
CA VAL A 15 -40.15 -40.88 21.91
C VAL A 15 -38.64 -40.62 21.71
N PHE A 16 -38.00 -41.31 20.74
CA PHE A 16 -36.59 -41.02 20.41
C PHE A 16 -36.40 -39.69 19.66
N ALA A 17 -37.34 -39.29 18.77
CA ALA A 17 -37.33 -38.00 18.10
C ALA A 17 -37.57 -36.83 19.05
N ILE A 18 -38.41 -36.98 20.07
CA ILE A 18 -38.67 -35.94 21.08
C ILE A 18 -37.49 -35.86 22.08
N LEU A 19 -36.80 -36.97 22.41
CA LEU A 19 -35.62 -36.91 23.26
C LEU A 19 -34.38 -36.31 22.57
N VAL A 20 -34.24 -36.48 21.24
CA VAL A 20 -33.17 -35.87 20.46
C VAL A 20 -33.45 -34.39 20.24
N LEU A 21 -34.70 -33.95 20.16
CA LEU A 21 -35.07 -32.52 20.09
C LEU A 21 -34.96 -31.79 21.44
N ALA A 22 -34.97 -32.52 22.57
CA ALA A 22 -34.81 -31.93 23.91
C ALA A 22 -33.33 -31.80 24.34
N ILE A 23 -32.37 -32.41 23.64
CA ILE A 23 -30.93 -32.30 23.92
C ILE A 23 -30.27 -31.23 23.02
N THR A 24 -30.96 -30.70 21.99
CA THR A 24 -30.51 -29.51 21.22
C THR A 24 -30.91 -28.20 21.94
N GLY A 25 -31.18 -28.26 23.24
CA GLY A 25 -31.45 -27.13 24.07
C GLY A 25 -30.21 -26.30 24.35
N CYS A 26 -30.13 -25.12 23.70
CA CYS A 26 -29.33 -23.95 24.09
C CYS A 26 -27.84 -24.17 24.29
N ALA A 27 -27.10 -24.43 23.24
CA ALA A 27 -25.80 -23.76 23.16
C ALA A 27 -26.06 -22.24 23.23
N PRO A 28 -25.42 -21.50 24.14
CA PRO A 28 -25.56 -20.06 24.17
C PRO A 28 -25.21 -19.56 22.75
N LYS A 29 -26.10 -18.82 22.11
CA LYS A 29 -25.77 -18.13 20.86
C LYS A 29 -24.52 -17.34 21.16
N GLU A 30 -23.37 -17.77 20.62
CA GLU A 30 -22.15 -16.99 20.72
C GLU A 30 -22.50 -15.57 20.31
N LYS A 31 -22.19 -14.60 21.16
CA LYS A 31 -22.42 -13.19 20.84
C LYS A 31 -21.58 -12.88 19.61
N THR A 32 -22.22 -12.80 18.45
CA THR A 32 -21.57 -12.48 17.17
C THR A 32 -21.02 -11.07 17.12
N SER A 33 -21.39 -10.23 18.11
CA SER A 33 -20.93 -8.85 18.24
C SER A 33 -20.82 -8.40 19.70
N PHE A 34 -19.98 -7.40 19.95
CA PHE A 34 -19.79 -6.78 21.28
C PHE A 34 -19.84 -5.25 21.14
N GLU A 35 -20.92 -4.63 21.64
CA GLU A 35 -21.07 -3.16 21.63
C GLU A 35 -20.09 -2.52 22.61
N ILE A 36 -19.28 -1.59 22.16
CA ILE A 36 -18.26 -0.88 22.95
C ILE A 36 -18.60 0.60 23.15
N PHE A 37 -19.43 1.18 22.30
CA PHE A 37 -19.89 2.53 22.41
C PHE A 37 -21.34 2.66 21.96
N ASN A 38 -22.16 3.32 22.80
CA ASN A 38 -23.54 3.63 22.50
C ASN A 38 -23.84 5.04 23.06
N PRO A 39 -24.01 6.04 22.20
CA PRO A 39 -24.16 7.43 22.62
C PRO A 39 -25.32 7.67 23.61
N SER A 40 -26.39 6.87 23.55
CA SER A 40 -27.56 7.04 24.43
C SER A 40 -27.27 6.75 25.92
N LYS A 41 -26.17 6.07 26.23
CA LYS A 41 -25.83 5.62 27.59
C LYS A 41 -24.36 5.73 27.95
N TYR A 42 -23.56 6.45 27.14
CA TYR A 42 -22.12 6.59 27.34
C TYR A 42 -21.77 7.88 28.11
N ASP A 43 -20.76 7.81 28.94
CA ASP A 43 -20.28 8.98 29.68
C ASP A 43 -19.43 9.89 28.76
N ALA A 44 -19.89 11.11 28.54
CA ALA A 44 -19.22 12.07 27.70
C ALA A 44 -17.82 12.48 28.21
N SER A 45 -17.54 12.30 29.49
CA SER A 45 -16.20 12.59 30.07
C SER A 45 -15.10 11.64 29.57
N LEU A 46 -15.49 10.50 28.98
CA LEU A 46 -14.58 9.51 28.38
C LEU A 46 -14.25 9.81 26.91
N ILE A 47 -14.76 10.93 26.38
CA ILE A 47 -14.53 11.37 25.01
C ILE A 47 -13.62 12.60 25.04
N SER A 48 -12.69 12.67 24.12
CA SER A 48 -11.82 13.84 23.95
C SER A 48 -11.63 14.19 22.47
N SER A 49 -11.48 15.50 22.21
CA SER A 49 -11.09 16.05 20.92
C SER A 49 -9.68 16.61 21.02
N PHE A 50 -8.87 16.46 19.95
CA PHE A 50 -7.48 16.93 19.94
C PHE A 50 -7.30 18.27 19.22
N ASN A 51 -8.27 18.72 18.42
CA ASN A 51 -8.12 19.94 17.60
C ASN A 51 -9.11 21.05 17.97
N GLY A 52 -9.67 21.03 19.19
CA GLY A 52 -10.62 22.04 19.64
C GLY A 52 -12.03 21.91 19.09
N ASP A 53 -12.35 20.77 18.46
CA ASP A 53 -13.70 20.47 18.02
C ASP A 53 -14.66 20.38 19.22
N SER A 54 -15.88 20.88 19.06
CA SER A 54 -16.92 20.70 20.06
C SER A 54 -17.72 19.44 19.79
N PHE A 55 -18.14 18.77 20.85
CA PHE A 55 -19.01 17.61 20.74
C PHE A 55 -20.08 17.58 21.84
N VAL A 56 -21.20 16.96 21.52
CA VAL A 56 -22.34 16.81 22.46
C VAL A 56 -23.08 15.52 22.21
N MET A 57 -23.54 14.86 23.26
CA MET A 57 -24.47 13.73 23.16
C MET A 57 -25.89 14.29 22.94
N LYS A 58 -26.46 14.00 21.78
CA LYS A 58 -27.81 14.50 21.41
C LYS A 58 -28.51 13.50 20.51
N ASP A 59 -29.81 13.27 20.79
CA ASP A 59 -30.70 12.43 19.97
C ASP A 59 -30.12 11.02 19.67
N GLY A 60 -29.45 10.42 20.66
CA GLY A 60 -28.86 9.08 20.55
C GLY A 60 -27.59 9.01 19.68
N ALA A 61 -26.96 10.15 19.41
CA ALA A 61 -25.70 10.24 18.68
C ALA A 61 -24.68 11.15 19.39
N LEU A 62 -23.40 10.93 19.14
CA LEU A 62 -22.34 11.88 19.44
C LEU A 62 -22.21 12.85 18.25
N VAL A 63 -22.68 14.06 18.41
CA VAL A 63 -22.60 15.13 17.41
C VAL A 63 -21.25 15.83 17.57
N VAL A 64 -20.44 15.85 16.52
CA VAL A 64 -19.14 16.52 16.48
C VAL A 64 -19.21 17.69 15.51
N ASN A 65 -18.85 18.89 15.96
CA ASN A 65 -18.76 20.08 15.12
C ASN A 65 -17.28 20.46 14.97
N PHE A 66 -16.81 20.53 13.72
CA PHE A 66 -15.41 20.75 13.42
C PHE A 66 -15.02 22.21 13.60
N ALA A 67 -13.95 22.42 14.38
CA ALA A 67 -13.32 23.74 14.55
C ALA A 67 -12.49 24.12 13.30
N PRO A 68 -12.27 25.43 13.07
CA PRO A 68 -11.25 25.87 12.11
C PRO A 68 -9.88 25.36 12.53
N GLY A 69 -9.22 24.59 11.66
CA GLY A 69 -7.91 24.02 11.95
C GLY A 69 -7.08 23.77 10.71
N LYS A 70 -5.77 23.80 10.86
CA LYS A 70 -4.82 23.48 9.80
C LYS A 70 -4.73 21.98 9.52
N TYR A 71 -5.13 21.17 10.49
CA TYR A 71 -5.05 19.71 10.45
C TYR A 71 -6.43 19.13 10.72
N GLY A 72 -6.65 17.91 10.24
CA GLY A 72 -7.92 17.21 10.43
C GLY A 72 -8.25 16.99 11.91
N SER A 73 -9.50 16.65 12.17
CA SER A 73 -10.05 16.44 13.51
C SER A 73 -9.86 15.03 14.00
N ILE A 74 -9.66 14.86 15.30
CA ILE A 74 -9.53 13.54 15.96
C ILE A 74 -10.45 13.49 17.17
N ILE A 75 -11.32 12.49 17.20
CA ILE A 75 -12.14 12.15 18.35
C ILE A 75 -11.66 10.82 18.94
N ALA A 76 -11.31 10.82 20.22
CA ALA A 76 -10.94 9.62 20.96
C ALA A 76 -12.03 9.24 21.96
N ILE A 77 -12.44 7.97 21.94
CA ILE A 77 -13.44 7.38 22.82
C ILE A 77 -12.74 6.31 23.67
N ARG A 78 -12.77 6.43 25.01
CA ARG A 78 -12.12 5.53 25.97
C ARG A 78 -13.10 4.58 26.60
N PRO A 79 -12.70 3.35 27.00
CA PRO A 79 -13.56 2.44 27.75
C PRO A 79 -13.96 3.02 29.12
N SER A 80 -15.17 2.73 29.56
CA SER A 80 -15.65 3.12 30.90
C SER A 80 -14.92 2.40 32.04
N LYS A 81 -14.29 1.25 31.74
CA LYS A 81 -13.52 0.48 32.72
C LYS A 81 -12.44 -0.33 32.01
N GLY A 82 -11.20 -0.25 32.53
CA GLY A 82 -10.07 -1.03 32.02
C GLY A 82 -9.71 -0.73 30.55
N LEU A 83 -9.42 -1.77 29.80
CA LEU A 83 -9.09 -1.71 28.37
C LEU A 83 -10.07 -2.59 27.59
N TRP A 84 -10.33 -2.26 26.33
CA TRP A 84 -11.08 -3.18 25.48
C TRP A 84 -10.16 -4.27 24.93
N ASN A 85 -10.68 -5.49 24.88
CA ASN A 85 -10.02 -6.60 24.18
C ASN A 85 -10.75 -6.86 22.86
N ALA A 86 -10.14 -6.45 21.78
CA ALA A 86 -10.64 -6.65 20.42
C ALA A 86 -10.09 -7.93 19.76
N SER A 87 -9.13 -8.64 20.40
CA SER A 87 -8.44 -9.79 19.78
C SER A 87 -9.37 -10.98 19.50
N GLY A 88 -10.51 -11.05 20.17
CA GLY A 88 -11.56 -12.05 19.94
C GLY A 88 -12.46 -11.78 18.73
N TYR A 89 -12.22 -10.73 17.94
CA TYR A 89 -13.07 -10.33 16.82
C TYR A 89 -12.23 -10.02 15.57
N ARG A 90 -12.87 -10.06 14.41
CA ARG A 90 -12.23 -9.79 13.09
C ARG A 90 -12.41 -8.35 12.62
N PHE A 91 -13.52 -7.71 12.98
CA PHE A 91 -13.88 -6.37 12.51
C PHE A 91 -14.37 -5.48 13.65
N VAL A 92 -14.21 -4.17 13.44
CA VAL A 92 -14.91 -3.13 14.19
C VAL A 92 -15.81 -2.35 13.24
N ARG A 93 -17.03 -2.00 13.72
CA ARG A 93 -18.03 -1.22 13.00
C ARG A 93 -18.30 0.11 13.71
N CYS A 94 -18.61 1.13 12.94
CA CYS A 94 -19.00 2.45 13.46
C CYS A 94 -20.10 3.06 12.58
N GLU A 95 -21.25 3.42 13.15
CA GLU A 95 -22.32 4.15 12.45
C GLU A 95 -21.94 5.63 12.36
N ILE A 96 -22.02 6.22 11.17
CA ILE A 96 -21.66 7.62 10.92
C ILE A 96 -22.70 8.25 9.99
N GLU A 97 -23.13 9.47 10.33
CA GLU A 97 -23.96 10.35 9.50
C GLU A 97 -23.18 11.64 9.23
N ASN A 98 -23.00 11.98 7.97
CA ASN A 98 -22.44 13.27 7.58
C ASN A 98 -23.58 14.29 7.48
N THR A 99 -23.56 15.32 8.30
CA THR A 99 -24.58 16.39 8.30
C THR A 99 -24.10 17.64 7.53
N GLY A 100 -22.90 17.60 6.97
CA GLY A 100 -22.33 18.65 6.13
C GLY A 100 -22.77 18.57 4.67
N SER A 101 -22.35 19.56 3.88
CA SER A 101 -22.65 19.70 2.45
C SER A 101 -21.63 19.08 1.51
N GLU A 102 -20.50 18.57 2.05
CA GLU A 102 -19.40 17.97 1.29
C GLU A 102 -19.17 16.52 1.72
N PRO A 103 -18.64 15.65 0.86
CA PRO A 103 -18.24 14.30 1.27
C PRO A 103 -17.24 14.34 2.42
N GLN A 104 -17.44 13.50 3.44
CA GLN A 104 -16.57 13.43 4.61
C GLN A 104 -15.81 12.10 4.67
N LEU A 105 -14.49 12.17 4.54
CA LEU A 105 -13.62 11.04 4.83
C LEU A 105 -13.55 10.81 6.34
N VAL A 106 -13.77 9.57 6.76
CA VAL A 106 -13.68 9.12 8.14
C VAL A 106 -12.77 7.91 8.22
N GLU A 107 -11.77 7.95 9.10
CA GLU A 107 -10.88 6.84 9.38
C GLU A 107 -11.08 6.37 10.82
N LEU A 108 -10.97 5.05 11.05
CA LEU A 108 -11.04 4.44 12.38
C LEU A 108 -9.72 3.75 12.72
N GLY A 109 -9.22 3.99 13.91
CA GLY A 109 -8.00 3.36 14.45
C GLY A 109 -8.10 3.02 15.92
N PHE A 110 -7.10 2.28 16.44
CA PHE A 110 -6.94 1.97 17.85
C PHE A 110 -5.78 2.74 18.47
N GLY A 111 -5.97 3.18 19.72
CA GLY A 111 -4.95 3.57 20.68
C GLY A 111 -3.87 4.52 20.18
N ASN A 112 -2.70 4.39 20.78
CA ASN A 112 -1.53 5.26 20.61
C ASN A 112 -0.74 5.04 19.31
N TYR A 113 -1.24 4.23 18.38
CA TYR A 113 -0.55 3.92 17.13
C TYR A 113 -1.24 4.61 15.95
N ASP A 114 -0.45 5.05 14.98
CA ASP A 114 -0.93 5.63 13.73
C ASP A 114 -1.58 4.60 12.77
N LEU A 115 -1.95 3.46 13.32
CA LEU A 115 -2.59 2.42 12.53
C LEU A 115 -4.06 2.76 12.32
N THR A 116 -4.41 3.16 11.11
CA THR A 116 -5.78 3.19 10.64
C THR A 116 -6.22 1.77 10.26
N LEU A 117 -7.29 1.30 10.86
CA LEU A 117 -7.84 -0.03 10.64
C LEU A 117 -8.78 -0.09 9.42
N GLY A 118 -9.39 1.04 9.09
CA GLY A 118 -10.25 1.21 7.92
C GLY A 118 -10.70 2.66 7.77
N GLY A 119 -11.21 3.00 6.58
CA GLY A 119 -11.75 4.32 6.27
C GLY A 119 -12.94 4.21 5.33
N THR A 120 -13.80 5.23 5.32
CA THR A 120 -14.95 5.35 4.42
C THR A 120 -15.20 6.80 4.07
N ILE A 121 -15.89 7.03 2.95
CA ILE A 121 -16.38 8.35 2.55
C ILE A 121 -17.89 8.38 2.77
N VAL A 122 -18.35 9.28 3.64
CA VAL A 122 -19.76 9.48 3.89
C VAL A 122 -20.25 10.65 3.03
N PRO A 123 -21.21 10.43 2.10
CA PRO A 123 -21.70 11.48 1.23
C PRO A 123 -22.44 12.57 2.01
N PRO A 124 -22.63 13.78 1.44
CA PRO A 124 -23.38 14.86 2.07
C PRO A 124 -24.78 14.41 2.49
N GLY A 125 -25.16 14.66 3.73
CA GLY A 125 -26.46 14.24 4.29
C GLY A 125 -26.65 12.72 4.41
N GLY A 126 -25.62 11.93 4.07
CA GLY A 126 -25.70 10.47 4.03
C GLY A 126 -25.31 9.79 5.33
N LYS A 127 -25.65 8.50 5.41
CA LYS A 127 -25.29 7.61 6.52
C LYS A 127 -24.52 6.41 5.99
N LYS A 128 -23.48 6.00 6.70
CA LYS A 128 -22.73 4.76 6.44
C LYS A 128 -22.37 4.05 7.75
N THR A 129 -22.14 2.76 7.63
CA THR A 129 -21.51 1.97 8.69
C THR A 129 -20.09 1.64 8.25
N LEU A 130 -19.13 2.39 8.77
CA LEU A 130 -17.70 2.11 8.56
C LEU A 130 -17.39 0.70 9.07
N LYS A 131 -16.72 -0.10 8.26
CA LYS A 131 -16.14 -1.41 8.64
C LYS A 131 -14.63 -1.31 8.59
N ALA A 132 -13.96 -1.80 9.62
CA ALA A 132 -12.51 -1.79 9.70
C ALA A 132 -12.00 -3.15 10.19
N VAL A 133 -10.82 -3.57 9.74
CA VAL A 133 -10.19 -4.85 10.11
C VAL A 133 -9.43 -4.74 11.42
N ILE A 134 -9.37 -5.83 12.18
CA ILE A 134 -8.57 -5.92 13.39
C ILE A 134 -7.30 -6.73 13.11
N TYR A 135 -6.16 -6.05 13.10
CA TYR A 135 -4.84 -6.67 12.96
C TYR A 135 -4.39 -7.31 14.27
N ARG A 136 -3.65 -8.43 14.18
CA ARG A 136 -3.13 -9.17 15.32
C ARG A 136 -1.62 -9.22 15.29
N THR A 137 -0.99 -8.73 16.35
CA THR A 137 0.46 -8.87 16.54
C THR A 137 0.81 -10.08 17.40
N ARG A 138 -0.16 -10.58 18.16
CA ARG A 138 -0.05 -11.78 18.99
C ARG A 138 -1.04 -12.81 18.52
N HIS A 139 -0.55 -13.97 18.15
CA HIS A 139 -1.31 -15.16 17.77
C HIS A 139 -0.49 -16.39 18.17
N ALA A 140 -1.08 -17.57 18.10
CA ALA A 140 -0.39 -18.79 18.49
C ALA A 140 0.81 -19.08 17.56
N ALA A 141 1.96 -19.42 18.16
CA ALA A 141 3.22 -19.61 17.40
C ALA A 141 3.12 -20.68 16.31
N TYR A 142 2.26 -21.70 16.48
CA TYR A 142 2.05 -22.73 15.45
C TYR A 142 1.40 -22.18 14.19
N ILE A 143 0.65 -21.07 14.24
CA ILE A 143 0.09 -20.42 13.06
C ILE A 143 1.20 -19.92 12.15
N ASP A 144 2.26 -19.33 12.71
CA ASP A 144 3.45 -18.91 11.94
C ASP A 144 4.23 -20.11 11.38
N SER A 145 4.22 -21.25 12.10
CA SER A 145 4.87 -22.47 11.62
C SER A 145 4.11 -23.13 10.46
N LEU A 146 2.76 -23.04 10.45
CA LEU A 146 1.93 -23.58 9.39
C LEU A 146 1.89 -22.67 8.16
N PHE A 147 1.89 -21.35 8.35
CA PHE A 147 1.81 -20.33 7.31
C PHE A 147 2.97 -19.33 7.45
N PRO A 148 4.23 -19.81 7.32
CA PRO A 148 5.39 -18.92 7.47
C PRO A 148 5.35 -17.82 6.42
N VAL A 149 5.84 -16.67 6.80
CA VAL A 149 5.97 -15.46 5.97
C VAL A 149 4.65 -14.78 5.61
N MET A 150 3.52 -15.49 5.44
CA MET A 150 2.23 -14.91 5.01
C MET A 150 1.72 -13.82 5.96
N HIS A 151 1.32 -12.68 5.41
CA HIS A 151 0.72 -11.57 6.18
C HIS A 151 -0.75 -11.81 6.51
N GLY A 152 -1.57 -12.18 5.52
CA GLY A 152 -2.91 -12.69 5.72
C GLY A 152 -2.91 -14.21 5.72
N LYS A 153 -3.61 -14.85 6.66
CA LYS A 153 -3.60 -16.29 6.83
C LYS A 153 -5.01 -16.88 6.70
N PRO A 154 -5.14 -18.16 6.31
CA PRO A 154 -6.45 -18.78 6.07
C PRO A 154 -7.40 -18.75 7.28
N ASP A 155 -6.87 -18.72 8.51
CA ASP A 155 -7.66 -18.61 9.73
C ASP A 155 -8.24 -17.20 9.97
N GLY A 156 -7.89 -16.23 9.12
CA GLY A 156 -8.28 -14.83 9.24
C GLY A 156 -7.35 -14.00 10.13
N THR A 157 -6.17 -14.52 10.48
CA THR A 157 -5.11 -13.72 11.09
C THR A 157 -4.59 -12.72 10.05
N LEU A 158 -4.59 -11.44 10.44
CA LEU A 158 -4.04 -10.33 9.65
C LEU A 158 -2.84 -9.75 10.38
N ARG A 159 -1.68 -9.76 9.74
CA ARG A 159 -0.47 -9.12 10.23
C ARG A 159 -0.36 -7.71 9.66
N SER A 160 -0.02 -6.74 10.50
CA SER A 160 0.36 -5.40 10.06
C SER A 160 1.88 -5.23 10.11
N TRP A 161 2.43 -4.39 9.25
CA TRP A 161 3.79 -3.88 9.37
C TRP A 161 3.99 -3.04 10.62
N MET A 162 2.92 -2.44 11.15
CA MET A 162 2.91 -1.68 12.38
C MET A 162 2.46 -2.55 13.56
N LYS A 163 3.05 -2.31 14.73
CA LYS A 163 2.59 -2.99 15.96
C LYS A 163 1.16 -2.55 16.27
N SER A 164 0.28 -3.52 16.51
CA SER A 164 -1.09 -3.32 16.97
C SER A 164 -1.31 -4.06 18.29
N THR A 165 -1.99 -3.43 19.23
CA THR A 165 -2.36 -4.02 20.53
C THR A 165 -3.86 -4.27 20.56
N SER A 166 -4.35 -5.21 19.75
CA SER A 166 -5.78 -5.54 19.71
C SER A 166 -6.30 -6.19 21.00
N ASP A 167 -5.42 -6.71 21.84
CA ASP A 167 -5.74 -7.29 23.17
C ASP A 167 -5.85 -6.23 24.29
N SER A 168 -5.40 -5.01 24.06
CA SER A 168 -5.32 -3.94 25.07
C SER A 168 -5.56 -2.56 24.46
N VAL A 169 -6.78 -2.34 23.97
CA VAL A 169 -7.19 -1.09 23.30
C VAL A 169 -7.55 -0.03 24.33
N GLU A 170 -6.74 1.01 24.44
CA GLU A 170 -6.92 2.12 25.37
C GLU A 170 -8.04 3.09 24.92
N TYR A 171 -8.16 3.32 23.62
CA TYR A 171 -9.22 4.13 23.02
C TYR A 171 -9.39 3.81 21.53
N ILE A 172 -10.57 4.08 21.02
CA ILE A 172 -10.84 4.15 19.60
C ILE A 172 -10.68 5.59 19.17
N LYS A 173 -9.97 5.80 18.06
CA LYS A 173 -9.86 7.10 17.43
C LYS A 173 -10.63 7.13 16.11
N LEU A 174 -11.43 8.18 15.94
CA LEU A 174 -12.02 8.56 14.66
C LEU A 174 -11.27 9.78 14.15
N LEU A 175 -10.72 9.66 12.96
CA LEU A 175 -9.95 10.71 12.29
C LEU A 175 -10.78 11.25 11.12
N PHE A 176 -10.77 12.56 10.98
CA PHE A 176 -11.40 13.28 9.89
C PHE A 176 -10.30 14.11 9.21
N PRO A 177 -9.46 13.50 8.34
CA PRO A 177 -8.24 14.12 7.83
C PRO A 177 -8.48 15.43 7.08
N VAL A 178 -9.64 15.52 6.42
CA VAL A 178 -10.08 16.72 5.70
C VAL A 178 -11.43 17.11 6.25
N SER A 179 -11.45 17.95 7.27
CA SER A 179 -12.68 18.51 7.84
C SER A 179 -12.77 20.01 7.56
N LYS A 180 -13.94 20.45 7.09
CA LYS A 180 -14.20 21.90 6.89
C LYS A 180 -14.80 22.50 8.15
N ALA A 181 -14.28 23.68 8.55
CA ALA A 181 -14.87 24.45 9.65
C ALA A 181 -16.36 24.68 9.45
N GLY A 182 -17.15 24.45 10.50
CA GLY A 182 -18.60 24.60 10.47
C GLY A 182 -19.36 23.41 9.89
N SER A 183 -18.66 22.35 9.42
CA SER A 183 -19.28 21.07 9.10
C SER A 183 -19.40 20.19 10.35
N SER A 184 -20.27 19.20 10.32
CA SER A 184 -20.48 18.30 11.46
C SER A 184 -20.80 16.87 11.03
N VAL A 185 -20.55 15.94 11.94
CA VAL A 185 -20.89 14.53 11.79
C VAL A 185 -21.62 14.03 13.04
N LYS A 186 -22.44 12.99 12.88
CA LYS A 186 -23.00 12.23 13.99
C LYS A 186 -22.38 10.85 14.01
N ILE A 187 -21.86 10.46 15.16
CA ILE A 187 -21.31 9.14 15.43
C ILE A 187 -22.35 8.36 16.23
N GLY A 188 -22.80 7.23 15.69
CA GLY A 188 -23.71 6.31 16.34
C GLY A 188 -22.98 5.24 17.15
N ARG A 189 -23.49 4.00 17.12
CA ARG A 189 -22.91 2.88 17.86
C ARG A 189 -21.58 2.44 17.25
N ILE A 190 -20.69 1.92 18.13
CA ILE A 190 -19.46 1.23 17.74
C ILE A 190 -19.45 -0.16 18.38
N TRP A 191 -19.13 -1.20 17.60
CA TRP A 191 -19.09 -2.57 18.08
C TRP A 191 -18.01 -3.40 17.39
N PHE A 192 -17.52 -4.42 18.07
CA PHE A 192 -16.72 -5.49 17.48
C PHE A 192 -17.65 -6.54 16.87
N GLU A 193 -17.24 -7.16 15.77
CA GLU A 193 -18.07 -8.05 14.98
C GLU A 193 -17.27 -9.23 14.42
N VAL A 194 -17.95 -10.34 14.18
CA VAL A 194 -17.42 -11.61 13.69
C VAL A 194 -16.35 -12.18 14.63
N PRO A 195 -16.71 -13.14 15.49
CA PRO A 195 -15.76 -13.78 16.40
C PRO A 195 -14.55 -14.37 15.65
N TYR A 196 -13.38 -14.18 16.22
CA TYR A 196 -12.18 -14.85 15.76
C TYR A 196 -12.08 -16.23 16.45
N VAL A 197 -12.06 -17.28 15.65
CA VAL A 197 -11.98 -18.66 16.17
C VAL A 197 -10.52 -19.11 16.16
N LEU A 198 -10.02 -19.47 17.32
CA LEU A 198 -8.70 -20.05 17.47
C LEU A 198 -8.78 -21.57 17.28
N TYR A 199 -8.32 -22.04 16.13
CA TYR A 199 -8.22 -23.46 15.81
C TYR A 199 -6.90 -24.05 16.33
N SER A 200 -6.86 -25.34 16.68
CA SER A 200 -5.60 -26.07 16.89
C SER A 200 -4.83 -26.25 15.56
N ALA A 201 -3.54 -26.59 15.63
CA ALA A 201 -2.75 -26.85 14.43
C ALA A 201 -3.34 -27.97 13.55
N LYS A 202 -3.90 -29.01 14.16
CA LYS A 202 -4.55 -30.11 13.44
C LYS A 202 -5.81 -29.65 12.71
N GLU A 203 -6.69 -28.92 13.40
CA GLU A 203 -7.92 -28.36 12.81
C GLU A 203 -7.61 -27.39 11.66
N LEU A 204 -6.55 -26.58 11.77
CA LEU A 204 -6.13 -25.68 10.71
C LEU A 204 -5.70 -26.45 9.45
N MET A 205 -4.91 -27.51 9.62
CA MET A 205 -4.49 -28.34 8.49
C MET A 205 -5.67 -29.07 7.85
N GLU A 206 -6.53 -29.68 8.65
CA GLU A 206 -7.70 -30.41 8.15
C GLU A 206 -8.70 -29.50 7.43
N LYS A 207 -8.84 -28.25 7.90
CA LYS A 207 -9.81 -27.31 7.36
C LYS A 207 -9.33 -26.57 6.13
N TYR A 208 -8.05 -26.26 6.06
CA TYR A 208 -7.54 -25.30 5.06
C TYR A 208 -6.60 -25.90 4.03
N TYR A 209 -5.94 -27.05 4.28
CA TYR A 209 -5.01 -27.60 3.27
C TYR A 209 -5.69 -28.57 2.28
N PRO A 210 -5.39 -28.46 0.97
CA PRO A 210 -4.71 -27.35 0.29
C PRO A 210 -5.63 -26.11 0.23
N PHE A 211 -5.09 -24.90 0.43
CA PHE A 211 -5.88 -23.67 0.38
C PHE A 211 -5.75 -22.87 -0.90
N VAL A 212 -4.85 -23.25 -1.80
CA VAL A 212 -4.67 -22.64 -3.12
C VAL A 212 -5.17 -23.63 -4.19
N ASP A 213 -6.15 -23.22 -4.98
CA ASP A 213 -6.70 -24.03 -6.06
C ASP A 213 -5.77 -24.09 -7.28
N ARG A 214 -6.17 -24.82 -8.32
CA ARG A 214 -5.38 -24.96 -9.56
C ARG A 214 -5.18 -23.65 -10.32
N PHE A 215 -5.97 -22.60 -10.04
CA PHE A 215 -5.88 -21.27 -10.65
C PHE A 215 -5.15 -20.26 -9.77
N GLY A 216 -4.61 -20.69 -8.61
CA GLY A 216 -3.89 -19.82 -7.67
C GLY A 216 -4.80 -18.98 -6.79
N GLN A 217 -6.09 -19.29 -6.74
CA GLN A 217 -7.10 -18.66 -5.92
C GLN A 217 -7.31 -19.41 -4.60
N LEU A 218 -7.98 -18.77 -3.64
CA LEU A 218 -8.37 -19.43 -2.41
C LEU A 218 -9.34 -20.58 -2.72
N ASN A 219 -9.03 -21.79 -2.24
CA ASN A 219 -9.80 -23.01 -2.57
C ASN A 219 -11.21 -23.03 -1.96
N PHE A 220 -11.44 -22.24 -0.93
CA PHE A 220 -12.74 -22.12 -0.25
C PHE A 220 -13.32 -20.70 -0.37
N GLY A 221 -14.64 -20.62 -0.27
CA GLY A 221 -15.39 -19.39 -0.50
C GLY A 221 -15.70 -19.14 -1.98
N GLU A 222 -16.73 -18.33 -2.20
CA GLU A 222 -17.19 -17.94 -3.52
C GLU A 222 -17.27 -16.42 -3.60
N TRP A 223 -16.92 -15.87 -4.78
CA TRP A 223 -17.02 -14.44 -5.09
C TRP A 223 -17.23 -14.22 -6.58
N PRO A 224 -17.73 -13.06 -6.99
CA PRO A 224 -17.87 -12.72 -8.41
C PRO A 224 -16.51 -12.74 -9.12
N GLY A 225 -16.43 -13.45 -10.26
CA GLY A 225 -15.18 -13.55 -11.04
C GLY A 225 -14.21 -14.63 -10.57
N LYS A 226 -14.57 -15.50 -9.62
CA LYS A 226 -13.79 -16.69 -9.29
C LYS A 226 -13.75 -17.64 -10.50
N ILE A 227 -12.56 -18.10 -10.86
CA ILE A 227 -12.33 -19.03 -11.97
C ILE A 227 -12.47 -20.46 -11.45
N HIS A 228 -13.37 -21.25 -12.04
CA HIS A 228 -13.59 -22.66 -11.70
C HIS A 228 -13.02 -23.63 -12.73
N ASN A 229 -12.89 -23.18 -13.97
CA ASN A 229 -12.41 -23.99 -15.10
C ASN A 229 -11.79 -23.10 -16.20
N GLU A 230 -11.10 -23.75 -17.15
CA GLU A 230 -10.45 -23.00 -18.25
C GLU A 230 -11.45 -22.28 -19.18
N GLY A 231 -12.71 -22.79 -19.25
CA GLY A 231 -13.78 -22.08 -19.97
C GLY A 231 -14.10 -20.71 -19.39
N ASP A 232 -13.96 -20.53 -18.08
CA ASP A 232 -14.17 -19.24 -17.43
C ASP A 232 -13.09 -18.23 -17.86
N LEU A 233 -11.81 -18.66 -17.98
CA LEU A 233 -10.73 -17.83 -18.51
C LEU A 233 -11.02 -17.34 -19.93
N ILE A 234 -11.53 -18.21 -20.79
CA ILE A 234 -11.88 -17.87 -22.17
C ILE A 234 -13.11 -16.96 -22.23
N ASN A 235 -14.10 -17.17 -21.36
CA ASN A 235 -15.28 -16.31 -21.29
C ASN A 235 -14.94 -14.92 -20.77
N SER A 236 -14.07 -14.82 -19.76
CA SER A 236 -13.52 -13.56 -19.27
C SER A 236 -12.84 -12.77 -20.39
N GLU A 237 -11.98 -13.44 -21.18
CA GLU A 237 -11.31 -12.85 -22.33
C GLU A 237 -12.27 -12.24 -23.35
N LYS A 238 -13.34 -12.95 -23.71
CA LYS A 238 -14.36 -12.47 -24.67
C LYS A 238 -15.08 -11.22 -24.15
N LYS A 239 -15.44 -11.22 -22.86
CA LYS A 239 -16.08 -10.06 -22.22
C LYS A 239 -15.16 -8.85 -22.21
N GLU A 240 -13.90 -9.06 -21.83
CA GLU A 240 -12.89 -7.99 -21.80
C GLU A 240 -12.61 -7.42 -23.19
N GLN A 241 -12.48 -8.26 -24.22
CA GLN A 241 -12.31 -7.79 -25.60
C GLN A 241 -13.47 -6.88 -26.06
N ALA A 242 -14.70 -7.23 -25.70
CA ALA A 242 -15.87 -6.41 -26.02
C ALA A 242 -15.81 -5.05 -25.28
N ASP A 243 -15.40 -5.05 -24.02
CA ASP A 243 -15.25 -3.85 -23.19
C ASP A 243 -14.12 -2.94 -23.71
N LEU A 244 -12.95 -3.49 -24.00
CA LEU A 244 -11.81 -2.74 -24.57
C LEU A 244 -12.14 -2.14 -25.94
N LYS A 245 -12.92 -2.84 -26.75
CA LYS A 245 -13.41 -2.31 -28.05
C LYS A 245 -14.40 -1.16 -27.86
N ALA A 246 -15.26 -1.23 -26.86
CA ALA A 246 -16.21 -0.16 -26.53
C ALA A 246 -15.53 1.08 -25.93
N HIS A 247 -14.39 0.90 -25.25
CA HIS A 247 -13.65 1.95 -24.55
C HIS A 247 -12.15 1.90 -24.93
N PRO A 248 -11.76 2.25 -26.16
CA PRO A 248 -10.37 2.07 -26.61
C PRO A 248 -9.37 2.99 -25.88
N GLN A 249 -9.71 4.23 -25.66
CA GLN A 249 -8.98 5.23 -24.86
C GLN A 249 -9.81 6.53 -24.76
N SER A 250 -9.34 7.48 -23.93
CA SER A 250 -9.92 8.83 -23.93
C SER A 250 -9.71 9.53 -25.28
N PRO A 251 -10.77 10.11 -25.88
CA PRO A 251 -10.63 10.87 -27.12
C PRO A 251 -9.86 12.20 -26.93
N GLU A 252 -9.63 12.63 -25.71
CA GLU A 252 -8.87 13.83 -25.37
C GLU A 252 -7.36 13.58 -25.27
N TRP A 253 -6.89 12.35 -25.46
CA TRP A 253 -5.48 11.99 -25.32
C TRP A 253 -4.74 11.93 -26.66
N ASN A 254 -3.56 12.54 -26.70
CA ASN A 254 -2.63 12.35 -27.79
C ASN A 254 -1.90 10.99 -27.68
N LYS A 255 -0.94 10.73 -28.57
CA LYS A 255 -0.17 9.47 -28.58
C LYS A 255 0.60 9.19 -27.29
N TYR A 256 0.97 10.20 -26.52
CA TYR A 256 1.63 10.04 -25.22
C TYR A 256 0.64 9.95 -24.06
N GLY A 257 -0.66 10.10 -24.32
CA GLY A 257 -1.66 10.23 -23.26
C GLY A 257 -1.74 11.63 -22.63
N GLY A 258 -1.08 12.64 -23.25
CA GLY A 258 -1.20 14.04 -22.90
C GLY A 258 -2.49 14.67 -23.44
N TRP A 259 -2.87 15.85 -22.93
CA TRP A 259 -4.14 16.52 -23.26
C TRP A 259 -4.14 17.11 -24.68
N GLU A 260 -4.66 16.36 -25.64
CA GLU A 260 -4.69 16.76 -27.06
C GLU A 260 -5.36 18.13 -27.28
N ASN A 261 -6.52 18.33 -26.67
CA ASN A 261 -7.31 19.56 -26.80
C ASN A 261 -6.85 20.69 -25.87
N GLY A 262 -5.81 20.44 -25.06
CA GLY A 262 -5.24 21.42 -24.15
C GLY A 262 -4.29 22.41 -24.82
N PRO A 263 -3.70 23.34 -24.05
CA PRO A 263 -2.78 24.34 -24.58
C PRO A 263 -1.56 23.69 -25.27
N GLN A 264 -1.08 24.31 -26.34
CA GLN A 264 0.17 23.95 -26.98
C GLN A 264 1.30 24.75 -26.36
N LEU A 265 2.22 24.08 -25.69
CA LEU A 265 3.44 24.65 -25.13
C LEU A 265 4.63 24.32 -26.02
N THR A 266 5.80 24.91 -25.71
CA THR A 266 7.03 24.59 -26.43
C THR A 266 7.40 23.11 -26.29
N SER A 267 7.55 22.43 -27.43
CA SER A 267 8.06 21.07 -27.50
C SER A 267 9.58 21.06 -27.48
N ASN A 268 10.20 20.18 -26.71
CA ASN A 268 11.64 19.90 -26.74
C ASN A 268 11.95 18.42 -27.04
N GLY A 269 10.92 17.63 -27.38
CA GLY A 269 11.07 16.21 -27.66
C GLY A 269 11.26 15.31 -26.44
N ARG A 270 11.15 15.86 -25.22
CA ARG A 270 11.30 15.13 -23.95
C ARG A 270 10.21 15.53 -22.96
N PHE A 271 9.95 14.70 -21.98
CA PHE A 271 9.13 15.09 -20.83
C PHE A 271 9.88 16.14 -19.99
N ARG A 272 9.15 17.13 -19.52
CA ARG A 272 9.64 18.18 -18.62
C ARG A 272 8.56 18.61 -17.64
N VAL A 273 8.89 19.40 -16.64
CA VAL A 273 7.94 19.98 -15.68
C VAL A 273 7.79 21.47 -15.90
N GLN A 274 6.57 21.98 -15.76
CA GLN A 274 6.28 23.40 -15.92
C GLN A 274 5.03 23.78 -15.12
N LYS A 275 4.98 25.02 -14.61
CA LYS A 275 3.72 25.60 -14.14
C LYS A 275 2.86 26.11 -15.29
N TYR A 276 1.57 25.79 -15.21
CA TYR A 276 0.55 26.35 -16.06
C TYR A 276 -0.68 26.70 -15.20
N GLU A 277 -1.15 27.94 -15.27
CA GLU A 277 -2.25 28.48 -14.47
C GLU A 277 -2.13 28.17 -12.96
N GLY A 278 -0.93 28.44 -12.40
CA GLY A 278 -0.65 28.28 -10.97
C GLY A 278 -0.40 26.85 -10.50
N LYS A 279 -0.59 25.85 -11.34
CA LYS A 279 -0.42 24.42 -11.01
C LYS A 279 0.79 23.84 -11.71
N TRP A 280 1.48 22.89 -11.07
CA TRP A 280 2.55 22.12 -11.67
C TRP A 280 2.03 21.05 -12.63
N TRP A 281 2.71 20.79 -13.72
CA TRP A 281 2.39 19.78 -14.71
C TRP A 281 3.66 19.13 -15.27
N PHE A 282 3.52 17.88 -15.69
CA PHE A 282 4.38 17.42 -16.78
C PHE A 282 3.93 18.05 -18.09
N VAL A 283 4.89 18.20 -19.00
CA VAL A 283 4.65 18.51 -20.41
C VAL A 283 5.26 17.39 -21.21
N ASP A 284 4.48 16.80 -22.11
CA ASP A 284 4.93 15.67 -22.92
C ASP A 284 5.91 16.09 -24.05
N PRO A 285 6.55 15.15 -24.74
CA PRO A 285 7.49 15.45 -25.82
C PRO A 285 6.88 16.25 -26.98
N GLY A 286 5.56 16.21 -27.16
CA GLY A 286 4.82 17.01 -28.14
C GLY A 286 4.49 18.44 -27.68
N GLY A 287 4.72 18.77 -26.43
CA GLY A 287 4.42 20.07 -25.84
C GLY A 287 2.99 20.17 -25.25
N LYS A 288 2.31 19.05 -25.02
CA LYS A 288 0.99 19.04 -24.40
C LYS A 288 1.09 18.84 -22.88
N LEU A 289 0.14 19.42 -22.13
CA LEU A 289 0.02 19.16 -20.69
C LEU A 289 -0.23 17.68 -20.45
N PHE A 290 0.48 17.14 -19.46
CA PHE A 290 0.42 15.73 -19.08
C PHE A 290 0.32 15.60 -17.57
N TRP A 291 -0.58 14.74 -17.07
CA TRP A 291 -0.67 14.33 -15.70
C TRP A 291 -0.50 12.81 -15.63
N SER A 292 0.45 12.32 -14.84
CA SER A 292 0.87 10.91 -14.86
C SER A 292 -0.06 10.06 -14.02
N ASN A 293 -1.02 9.36 -14.64
CA ASN A 293 -1.83 8.32 -14.00
C ASN A 293 -1.25 6.96 -14.35
N GLY A 294 -0.63 6.27 -13.38
CA GLY A 294 0.20 5.10 -13.66
C GLY A 294 -0.15 3.84 -12.89
N PHE A 295 0.31 2.69 -13.44
CA PHE A 295 0.41 1.43 -12.74
C PHE A 295 1.85 1.05 -12.48
N ASP A 296 2.18 0.63 -11.26
CA ASP A 296 3.39 -0.11 -10.95
C ASP A 296 3.24 -1.59 -11.31
N CYS A 297 4.37 -2.26 -11.53
CA CYS A 297 4.41 -3.70 -11.80
C CYS A 297 3.58 -4.12 -13.04
N VAL A 298 3.72 -3.37 -14.14
CA VAL A 298 3.13 -3.73 -15.44
C VAL A 298 4.02 -4.79 -16.08
N GLU A 299 3.66 -6.04 -15.88
CA GLU A 299 4.45 -7.18 -16.34
C GLU A 299 3.58 -8.41 -16.61
N SER A 300 4.11 -9.35 -17.38
CA SER A 300 3.41 -10.59 -17.72
C SER A 300 3.63 -11.63 -16.61
N GLY A 301 2.90 -11.50 -15.51
CA GLY A 301 2.82 -12.52 -14.45
C GLY A 301 3.99 -12.61 -13.47
N GLY A 302 4.96 -11.68 -13.49
CA GLY A 302 6.18 -11.78 -12.67
C GLY A 302 5.99 -11.52 -11.17
N GLN A 303 5.34 -10.42 -10.78
CA GLN A 303 5.20 -9.98 -9.37
C GLN A 303 4.23 -10.82 -8.52
N THR A 304 3.54 -11.78 -9.14
CA THR A 304 2.63 -12.70 -8.46
C THR A 304 3.28 -14.02 -8.06
N GLN A 305 4.63 -14.11 -8.12
CA GLN A 305 5.35 -15.34 -7.79
C GLN A 305 5.26 -15.67 -6.30
N THR A 306 4.89 -16.93 -6.02
CA THR A 306 4.91 -17.51 -4.68
C THR A 306 5.94 -18.61 -4.55
N LEU A 307 6.37 -18.84 -3.31
CA LEU A 307 7.30 -19.91 -2.96
C LEU A 307 6.59 -21.26 -3.01
N VAL A 308 7.14 -22.22 -3.75
CA VAL A 308 6.63 -23.60 -3.83
C VAL A 308 7.47 -24.56 -2.99
N SER A 309 8.80 -24.48 -3.10
CA SER A 309 9.70 -25.37 -2.36
C SER A 309 9.45 -25.33 -0.85
N GLY A 310 9.11 -26.48 -0.27
CA GLY A 310 8.77 -26.64 1.15
C GLY A 310 7.35 -26.23 1.51
N HIS A 311 6.54 -25.79 0.54
CA HIS A 311 5.15 -25.35 0.71
C HIS A 311 4.18 -26.08 -0.22
N GLU A 312 4.56 -27.23 -0.77
CA GLU A 312 3.79 -27.98 -1.76
C GLU A 312 2.37 -28.31 -1.26
N LYS A 313 2.21 -28.50 0.04
CA LYS A 313 0.91 -28.78 0.70
C LYS A 313 -0.13 -27.65 0.58
N TYR A 314 0.30 -26.44 0.26
CA TYR A 314 -0.61 -25.29 0.09
C TYR A 314 -1.47 -25.43 -1.17
N PHE A 315 -0.96 -26.15 -2.19
CA PHE A 315 -1.47 -26.11 -3.54
C PHE A 315 -2.20 -27.42 -3.89
N GLU A 316 -3.40 -27.28 -4.44
CA GLU A 316 -4.16 -28.39 -5.02
C GLU A 316 -3.49 -28.92 -6.28
N TYR A 317 -2.84 -28.01 -7.04
CA TYR A 317 -2.19 -28.32 -8.30
C TYR A 317 -0.84 -27.61 -8.40
N LEU A 318 0.14 -28.36 -8.88
CA LEU A 318 1.45 -27.86 -9.29
C LEU A 318 1.83 -28.51 -10.64
N PRO A 319 2.38 -27.74 -11.61
CA PRO A 319 2.82 -28.28 -12.89
C PRO A 319 3.79 -29.46 -12.73
N ALA A 320 3.49 -30.59 -13.40
CA ALA A 320 4.34 -31.77 -13.38
C ALA A 320 5.66 -31.51 -14.12
N GLU A 321 6.74 -32.11 -13.64
CA GLU A 321 8.06 -32.02 -14.28
C GLU A 321 7.97 -32.51 -15.75
N GLY A 322 8.62 -31.76 -16.67
CA GLY A 322 8.57 -32.03 -18.11
C GLY A 322 7.33 -31.51 -18.83
N SER A 323 6.29 -31.03 -18.15
CA SER A 323 5.16 -30.39 -18.79
C SER A 323 5.51 -29.02 -19.37
N LEU A 324 4.70 -28.50 -20.32
CA LEU A 324 4.85 -27.14 -20.85
C LEU A 324 4.67 -26.09 -19.74
N GLU A 325 3.72 -26.30 -18.84
CA GLU A 325 3.48 -25.42 -17.69
C GLU A 325 4.66 -25.38 -16.73
N ALA A 326 5.46 -26.46 -16.61
CA ALA A 326 6.66 -26.48 -15.75
C ALA A 326 7.74 -25.48 -16.17
N LYS A 327 7.70 -24.98 -17.42
CA LYS A 327 8.60 -23.90 -17.90
C LYS A 327 8.32 -22.57 -17.21
N LEU A 328 7.17 -22.41 -16.54
CA LEU A 328 6.77 -21.22 -15.80
C LEU A 328 7.32 -21.20 -14.36
N TYR A 329 7.94 -22.29 -13.90
CA TYR A 329 8.70 -22.25 -12.67
C TYR A 329 9.90 -21.32 -12.83
N SER A 330 10.11 -20.46 -11.87
CA SER A 330 11.34 -19.66 -11.74
C SER A 330 12.19 -20.15 -10.59
N SER A 331 13.49 -20.02 -10.74
CA SER A 331 14.47 -20.30 -9.68
C SER A 331 15.36 -19.09 -9.49
N ARG A 332 15.50 -18.65 -8.25
CA ARG A 332 16.50 -17.62 -7.95
C ARG A 332 17.87 -18.29 -7.85
N ASN A 333 18.82 -17.88 -8.72
CA ASN A 333 20.27 -18.25 -8.67
C ASN A 333 20.77 -19.46 -9.46
N GLY A 334 20.03 -20.08 -10.38
CA GLY A 334 20.59 -21.06 -11.34
C GLY A 334 21.37 -22.25 -10.75
N ARG A 335 21.21 -22.57 -9.45
CA ARG A 335 21.90 -23.69 -8.76
C ARG A 335 20.97 -24.89 -8.65
N GLU A 336 21.51 -26.09 -8.62
CA GLU A 336 20.79 -27.37 -8.50
C GLU A 336 19.81 -27.46 -7.31
N ASN A 337 20.00 -26.65 -6.27
CA ASN A 337 19.12 -26.51 -5.10
C ASN A 337 18.33 -25.20 -5.10
N ALA A 338 17.97 -24.68 -6.28
CA ALA A 338 17.27 -23.42 -6.39
C ALA A 338 15.84 -23.53 -5.87
N VAL A 339 15.45 -22.60 -5.03
CA VAL A 339 14.12 -22.47 -4.46
C VAL A 339 13.10 -22.24 -5.59
N LYS A 340 12.25 -23.23 -5.87
CA LYS A 340 11.20 -23.14 -6.92
C LYS A 340 10.13 -22.13 -6.51
N ARG A 341 9.77 -21.26 -7.44
CA ARG A 341 8.65 -20.32 -7.36
C ARG A 341 7.73 -20.48 -8.56
N LEU A 342 6.46 -20.17 -8.40
CA LEU A 342 5.47 -20.22 -9.46
C LEU A 342 4.63 -18.95 -9.45
N SER A 343 4.37 -18.39 -10.62
CA SER A 343 3.33 -17.39 -10.82
C SER A 343 2.07 -18.06 -11.37
N PHE A 344 1.01 -18.12 -10.57
CA PHE A 344 -0.28 -18.61 -11.03
C PHE A 344 -0.94 -17.68 -12.06
N ASN A 345 -0.65 -16.37 -12.00
CA ASN A 345 -1.11 -15.47 -13.06
C ASN A 345 -0.47 -15.83 -14.41
N ALA A 346 0.86 -16.04 -14.47
CA ALA A 346 1.52 -16.52 -15.69
C ALA A 346 0.95 -17.85 -16.16
N LEU A 347 0.65 -18.78 -15.26
CA LEU A 347 0.05 -20.07 -15.57
C LEU A 347 -1.35 -19.91 -16.17
N ASN A 348 -2.18 -19.03 -15.61
CA ASN A 348 -3.51 -18.74 -16.15
C ASN A 348 -3.45 -18.03 -17.51
N LEU A 349 -2.51 -17.12 -17.70
CA LEU A 349 -2.24 -16.48 -18.99
C LEU A 349 -1.78 -17.50 -20.05
N PHE A 350 -0.92 -18.44 -19.67
CA PHE A 350 -0.52 -19.53 -20.56
C PHE A 350 -1.73 -20.41 -20.95
N ARG A 351 -2.61 -20.77 -20.00
CA ARG A 351 -3.85 -21.54 -20.28
C ARG A 351 -4.81 -20.76 -21.17
N LYS A 352 -4.87 -19.43 -21.00
CA LYS A 352 -5.76 -18.53 -21.74
C LYS A 352 -5.30 -18.28 -23.18
N TYR A 353 -3.99 -18.13 -23.42
CA TYR A 353 -3.42 -17.69 -24.70
C TYR A 353 -2.44 -18.69 -25.35
N GLY A 354 -2.14 -19.83 -24.70
CA GLY A 354 -1.18 -20.82 -25.18
C GLY A 354 0.27 -20.29 -25.14
N GLU A 355 1.14 -20.87 -25.98
CA GLU A 355 2.59 -20.56 -25.95
C GLU A 355 2.93 -19.10 -26.29
N LYS A 356 2.04 -18.36 -26.96
CA LYS A 356 2.22 -16.94 -27.30
C LYS A 356 1.71 -15.99 -26.22
N TRP A 357 1.32 -16.51 -25.05
CA TRP A 357 0.69 -15.73 -23.98
C TRP A 357 1.44 -14.44 -23.63
N ASP A 358 2.77 -14.50 -23.48
CA ASP A 358 3.58 -13.38 -23.06
C ASP A 358 3.57 -12.21 -24.06
N SER A 359 3.72 -12.50 -25.36
CA SER A 359 3.64 -11.47 -26.40
C SER A 359 2.22 -10.92 -26.56
N THR A 360 1.20 -11.78 -26.43
CA THR A 360 -0.21 -11.37 -26.49
C THR A 360 -0.56 -10.43 -25.33
N VAL A 361 -0.17 -10.79 -24.11
CA VAL A 361 -0.42 -9.99 -22.91
C VAL A 361 0.34 -8.66 -22.96
N SER A 362 1.60 -8.67 -23.43
CA SER A 362 2.40 -7.44 -23.59
C SER A 362 1.72 -6.39 -24.47
N GLU A 363 0.99 -6.80 -25.51
CA GLU A 363 0.19 -5.89 -26.34
C GLU A 363 -1.10 -5.43 -25.63
N LYS A 364 -1.78 -6.39 -25.00
CA LYS A 364 -3.04 -6.14 -24.32
C LYS A 364 -2.89 -5.20 -23.14
N LEU A 365 -1.77 -5.23 -22.42
CA LEU A 365 -1.51 -4.34 -21.28
C LEU A 365 -1.58 -2.86 -21.68
N HIS A 366 -1.05 -2.47 -22.82
CA HIS A 366 -1.22 -1.09 -23.32
C HIS A 366 -2.67 -0.74 -23.62
N GLN A 367 -3.43 -1.67 -24.22
CA GLN A 367 -4.86 -1.47 -24.48
C GLN A 367 -5.65 -1.34 -23.19
N ARG A 368 -5.40 -2.21 -22.19
CA ARG A 368 -5.99 -2.15 -20.85
C ARG A 368 -5.74 -0.80 -20.22
N MET A 369 -4.48 -0.37 -20.14
CA MET A 369 -4.11 0.89 -19.51
C MET A 369 -4.86 2.07 -20.13
N HIS A 370 -4.80 2.22 -21.45
CA HIS A 370 -5.47 3.33 -22.15
C HIS A 370 -6.99 3.29 -21.98
N SER A 371 -7.60 2.09 -22.10
CA SER A 371 -9.02 1.88 -21.88
C SER A 371 -9.46 2.19 -20.45
N TRP A 372 -8.62 1.91 -19.48
CA TRP A 372 -8.92 2.10 -18.06
C TRP A 372 -8.57 3.50 -17.54
N GLY A 373 -8.09 4.39 -18.41
CA GLY A 373 -7.77 5.78 -18.06
C GLY A 373 -6.39 5.97 -17.45
N PHE A 374 -5.44 5.03 -17.67
CA PHE A 374 -4.04 5.13 -17.27
C PHE A 374 -3.14 5.42 -18.47
N ASN A 375 -2.19 6.32 -18.29
CA ASN A 375 -1.27 6.79 -19.35
C ASN A 375 0.21 6.60 -18.99
N THR A 376 0.55 5.92 -17.90
CA THR A 376 1.93 5.75 -17.44
C THR A 376 2.20 4.34 -16.95
N ILE A 377 3.28 3.72 -17.44
CA ILE A 377 3.86 2.50 -16.89
C ILE A 377 4.82 2.89 -15.77
N GLY A 378 4.49 2.48 -14.55
CA GLY A 378 5.20 2.82 -13.32
C GLY A 378 6.41 1.92 -13.01
N ASN A 379 6.86 1.96 -11.75
CA ASN A 379 8.02 1.21 -11.28
C ASN A 379 7.86 -0.31 -11.41
N TRP A 380 9.00 -1.00 -11.47
CA TRP A 380 9.13 -2.48 -11.52
C TRP A 380 8.35 -3.12 -12.66
N SER A 381 8.16 -2.39 -13.73
CA SER A 381 7.51 -2.86 -14.95
C SER A 381 8.50 -3.49 -15.91
N ASP A 382 8.01 -4.33 -16.81
CA ASP A 382 8.83 -5.11 -17.73
C ASP A 382 9.33 -4.25 -18.90
N THR A 383 10.64 -4.24 -19.10
CA THR A 383 11.35 -3.55 -20.20
C THR A 383 10.78 -3.90 -21.57
N LYS A 384 10.47 -5.17 -21.83
CA LYS A 384 9.90 -5.62 -23.11
C LYS A 384 8.52 -5.03 -23.40
N ILE A 385 7.78 -4.59 -22.37
CA ILE A 385 6.47 -3.97 -22.50
C ILE A 385 6.66 -2.48 -22.79
N TYR A 386 7.34 -1.74 -21.93
CA TYR A 386 7.41 -0.29 -22.09
C TYR A 386 8.26 0.16 -23.30
N LEU A 387 9.27 -0.62 -23.73
CA LEU A 387 10.03 -0.33 -24.96
C LEU A 387 9.23 -0.56 -26.26
N LYS A 388 7.98 -1.03 -26.18
CA LYS A 388 7.07 -0.98 -27.34
C LYS A 388 6.66 0.46 -27.70
N ARG A 389 6.92 1.43 -26.83
CA ARG A 389 6.67 2.86 -27.05
C ARG A 389 5.22 3.16 -27.43
N LYS A 390 4.28 2.56 -26.66
CA LYS A 390 2.83 2.78 -26.79
C LYS A 390 2.26 3.53 -25.59
N THR A 391 2.94 3.49 -24.46
CA THR A 391 2.57 4.15 -23.20
C THR A 391 3.85 4.71 -22.58
N PRO A 392 3.91 5.97 -22.18
CA PRO A 392 5.02 6.54 -21.42
C PRO A 392 5.35 5.74 -20.16
N TYR A 393 6.60 5.79 -19.72
CA TYR A 393 7.06 5.01 -18.60
C TYR A 393 8.05 5.76 -17.71
N VAL A 394 8.25 5.25 -16.50
CA VAL A 394 9.34 5.68 -15.61
C VAL A 394 10.39 4.57 -15.49
N LEU A 395 11.65 4.99 -15.35
CA LEU A 395 12.77 4.08 -15.14
C LEU A 395 13.08 3.98 -13.65
N THR A 396 13.50 2.80 -13.19
CA THR A 396 13.94 2.55 -11.82
C THR A 396 15.38 2.07 -11.80
N LEU A 397 16.22 2.77 -11.04
CA LEU A 397 17.61 2.38 -10.79
C LEU A 397 17.82 2.17 -9.29
N ASN A 398 18.75 1.27 -8.92
CA ASN A 398 19.04 1.01 -7.51
C ASN A 398 20.53 1.20 -7.24
N THR A 399 20.87 1.99 -6.22
CA THR A 399 22.26 2.22 -5.82
C THR A 399 22.88 0.97 -5.20
N LEU A 400 24.21 0.90 -5.23
CA LEU A 400 24.93 -0.10 -4.49
C LEU A 400 24.79 0.15 -2.98
N GLN A 401 24.37 -0.90 -2.26
CA GLN A 401 24.25 -0.87 -0.81
C GLN A 401 25.56 -1.32 -0.16
N THR A 402 26.09 -0.51 0.72
CA THR A 402 27.29 -0.86 1.52
C THR A 402 26.88 -0.89 2.99
N GLY A 403 26.98 -2.05 3.63
CA GLY A 403 26.51 -2.24 5.00
C GLY A 403 24.99 -2.03 5.18
N GLY A 404 24.20 -2.25 4.11
CA GLY A 404 22.75 -2.13 4.10
C GLY A 404 22.23 -0.71 3.92
N ILE A 405 23.09 0.25 3.58
CA ILE A 405 22.72 1.65 3.27
C ILE A 405 23.33 2.11 1.93
N PRO A 406 22.70 3.06 1.22
CA PRO A 406 23.27 3.67 0.02
C PRO A 406 24.31 4.73 0.42
N ASP A 407 25.49 4.27 0.89
CA ASP A 407 26.52 5.12 1.50
C ASP A 407 27.21 6.05 0.47
N PRO A 408 26.88 7.34 0.41
CA PRO A 408 27.43 8.26 -0.58
C PRO A 408 28.87 8.69 -0.25
N PHE A 409 29.42 8.30 0.90
CA PHE A 409 30.82 8.57 1.30
C PHE A 409 31.77 7.51 0.74
N VAL A 410 31.26 6.41 0.17
CA VAL A 410 32.08 5.38 -0.49
C VAL A 410 32.83 5.99 -1.67
N SER A 411 34.12 5.72 -1.75
CA SER A 411 34.94 6.07 -2.93
C SER A 411 34.38 5.40 -4.18
N GLY A 412 34.26 6.14 -5.28
CA GLY A 412 33.69 5.63 -6.53
C GLY A 412 32.17 5.51 -6.55
N TYR A 413 31.45 6.02 -5.55
CA TYR A 413 29.97 5.96 -5.49
C TYR A 413 29.32 6.65 -6.72
N GLU A 414 29.76 7.87 -7.07
CA GLU A 414 29.23 8.59 -8.24
C GLU A 414 29.58 7.89 -9.56
N GLU A 415 30.79 7.33 -9.69
CA GLU A 415 31.21 6.56 -10.84
C GLU A 415 30.36 5.30 -11.04
N ASN A 416 29.99 4.62 -9.95
CA ASN A 416 29.10 3.46 -10.01
C ASN A 416 27.68 3.88 -10.45
N LEU A 417 27.15 4.99 -9.92
CA LEU A 417 25.86 5.55 -10.35
C LEU A 417 25.90 5.91 -11.84
N LEU A 418 26.97 6.54 -12.30
CA LEU A 418 27.13 6.91 -13.71
C LEU A 418 27.15 5.66 -14.62
N LYS A 419 27.91 4.62 -14.25
CA LYS A 419 27.94 3.34 -14.98
C LYS A 419 26.54 2.69 -15.01
N MET A 420 25.82 2.71 -13.92
CA MET A 420 24.47 2.17 -13.82
C MET A 420 23.49 2.93 -14.73
N ALA A 421 23.54 4.27 -14.71
CA ALA A 421 22.74 5.10 -15.60
C ALA A 421 23.09 4.85 -17.07
N GLN A 422 24.37 4.72 -17.41
CA GLN A 422 24.83 4.42 -18.76
C GLN A 422 24.43 3.02 -19.23
N SER A 423 24.38 2.03 -18.33
CA SER A 423 23.96 0.65 -18.67
C SER A 423 22.48 0.54 -19.02
N SER A 424 21.65 1.52 -18.64
CA SER A 424 20.25 1.64 -19.06
C SER A 424 20.08 2.21 -20.47
N GLY A 425 21.15 2.40 -21.20
CA GLY A 425 21.32 2.73 -22.63
C GLY A 425 20.11 3.25 -23.39
N GLU A 426 19.27 2.36 -23.88
CA GLU A 426 18.11 2.70 -24.70
C GLU A 426 17.04 3.43 -23.89
N GLU A 427 16.75 2.97 -22.66
CA GLU A 427 15.66 3.48 -21.84
C GLU A 427 15.89 4.92 -21.38
N ILE A 428 17.11 5.24 -20.96
CA ILE A 428 17.42 6.55 -20.37
C ILE A 428 17.37 7.68 -21.41
N ASN A 429 17.57 7.34 -22.69
CA ASN A 429 17.54 8.28 -23.81
C ASN A 429 16.20 8.25 -24.60
N ASP A 430 15.26 7.39 -24.21
CA ASP A 430 13.97 7.24 -24.91
C ASP A 430 13.05 8.44 -24.63
N PRO A 431 12.48 9.09 -25.68
CA PRO A 431 11.46 10.13 -25.51
C PRO A 431 10.21 9.70 -24.74
N TRP A 432 9.92 8.41 -24.69
CA TRP A 432 8.80 7.86 -23.92
C TRP A 432 9.09 7.73 -22.42
N CYS A 433 10.36 7.82 -22.01
CA CYS A 433 10.75 7.83 -20.62
C CYS A 433 10.46 9.20 -19.98
N ILE A 434 9.54 9.23 -19.01
CA ILE A 434 9.17 10.44 -18.27
C ILE A 434 10.33 10.88 -17.37
N GLY A 435 10.97 9.95 -16.70
CA GLY A 435 12.04 10.23 -15.76
C GLY A 435 12.52 8.96 -15.04
N VAL A 436 13.47 9.15 -14.14
CA VAL A 436 14.10 8.07 -13.39
C VAL A 436 13.93 8.24 -11.89
N PHE A 437 13.46 7.19 -11.21
CA PHE A 437 13.58 7.03 -9.76
C PHE A 437 14.89 6.33 -9.43
N ILE A 438 15.56 6.73 -8.34
CA ILE A 438 16.75 6.04 -7.84
C ILE A 438 16.46 5.59 -6.42
N ASP A 439 16.58 4.29 -6.17
CA ASP A 439 16.18 3.60 -4.96
C ASP A 439 14.67 3.70 -4.63
N ASN A 440 14.25 3.06 -3.57
CA ASN A 440 12.88 3.06 -3.08
C ASN A 440 12.83 3.07 -1.56
N GLU A 441 11.99 3.96 -0.99
CA GLU A 441 11.65 3.98 0.43
C GLU A 441 12.85 3.94 1.38
N LEU A 442 13.89 4.71 1.04
CA LEU A 442 15.04 4.85 1.92
C LEU A 442 14.57 5.32 3.31
N LYS A 443 14.94 4.59 4.34
CA LYS A 443 14.47 4.85 5.70
C LYS A 443 15.25 6.01 6.33
N TRP A 444 15.00 7.22 5.84
CA TRP A 444 15.55 8.47 6.38
C TRP A 444 15.21 8.65 7.85
N GLY A 445 16.05 9.38 8.59
CA GLY A 445 15.82 9.77 9.97
C GLY A 445 16.68 9.03 10.99
N VAL A 446 16.46 9.37 12.27
CA VAL A 446 17.33 9.00 13.38
C VAL A 446 16.68 8.14 14.46
N LYS A 447 15.34 7.97 14.39
CA LYS A 447 14.57 7.20 15.39
C LYS A 447 13.83 6.04 14.71
N TRP A 448 13.47 5.02 15.47
CA TRP A 448 12.63 3.87 15.07
C TRP A 448 13.31 2.84 14.16
N GLY A 449 14.18 1.98 14.69
CA GLY A 449 14.73 0.74 14.11
C GLY A 449 15.07 0.79 12.62
N SER A 450 16.11 0.17 12.15
CA SER A 450 16.56 0.09 10.74
C SER A 450 16.58 1.39 9.91
N LYS A 451 16.52 2.58 10.52
CA LYS A 451 16.74 3.83 9.82
C LYS A 451 18.21 4.06 9.50
N ILE A 452 18.51 4.78 8.42
CA ILE A 452 19.90 5.01 7.96
C ILE A 452 20.79 5.51 9.10
N GLY A 453 20.33 6.50 9.91
CA GLY A 453 21.10 7.02 11.03
C GLY A 453 21.46 5.99 12.10
N GLU A 454 20.56 5.05 12.42
CA GLU A 454 20.87 3.94 13.33
C GLU A 454 21.83 2.94 12.69
N GLN A 455 21.68 2.64 11.39
CA GLN A 455 22.56 1.76 10.66
C GLN A 455 23.99 2.32 10.60
N VAL A 456 24.14 3.65 10.40
CA VAL A 456 25.46 4.31 10.50
C VAL A 456 26.07 4.14 11.88
N GLN A 457 25.32 4.32 12.98
CA GLN A 457 25.85 4.12 14.34
C GLN A 457 26.27 2.66 14.59
N ARG A 458 25.50 1.68 14.09
CA ARG A 458 25.77 0.24 14.26
C ARG A 458 26.81 -0.30 13.29
N ALA A 459 27.18 0.46 12.27
CA ALA A 459 28.09 0.02 11.22
C ALA A 459 29.49 -0.34 11.76
N PRO A 460 30.25 -1.17 11.05
CA PRO A 460 31.64 -1.44 11.39
C PRO A 460 32.48 -0.16 11.29
N GLU A 461 33.64 -0.16 11.97
CA GLU A 461 34.58 0.97 12.00
C GLU A 461 35.10 1.39 10.62
N THR A 462 35.04 0.48 9.65
CA THR A 462 35.49 0.71 8.27
C THR A 462 34.42 1.33 7.37
N GLN A 463 33.17 1.51 7.86
CA GLN A 463 32.09 2.09 7.06
C GLN A 463 32.33 3.58 6.79
N PRO A 464 32.42 4.02 5.52
CA PRO A 464 32.74 5.42 5.19
C PRO A 464 31.80 6.45 5.82
N ALA A 465 30.48 6.21 5.81
CA ALA A 465 29.53 7.10 6.47
C ALA A 465 29.77 7.23 7.99
N LYS A 466 30.18 6.15 8.67
CA LYS A 466 30.49 6.21 10.10
C LYS A 466 31.77 6.98 10.37
N ILE A 467 32.77 6.82 9.51
CA ILE A 467 34.02 7.59 9.57
C ILE A 467 33.71 9.09 9.35
N ALA A 468 32.90 9.43 8.34
CA ALA A 468 32.48 10.80 8.07
C ALA A 468 31.71 11.41 9.27
N PHE A 469 30.82 10.62 9.89
CA PHE A 469 30.12 11.05 11.11
C PHE A 469 31.10 11.34 12.24
N MET A 470 32.09 10.47 12.47
CA MET A 470 33.13 10.73 13.47
C MET A 470 33.94 12.01 13.17
N GLU A 471 34.30 12.25 11.92
CA GLU A 471 35.07 13.44 11.54
C GLU A 471 34.23 14.73 11.73
N MET A 472 32.91 14.71 11.43
CA MET A 472 32.00 15.79 11.76
C MET A 472 32.00 16.07 13.28
N LEU A 473 31.92 15.02 14.11
CA LEU A 473 31.95 15.14 15.57
C LEU A 473 33.26 15.67 16.08
N LYS A 474 34.42 15.22 15.54
CA LYS A 474 35.75 15.78 15.87
C LYS A 474 35.83 17.28 15.59
N LYS A 475 35.30 17.67 14.42
CA LYS A 475 35.26 19.10 14.04
C LYS A 475 34.41 19.90 15.00
N LYS A 476 33.27 19.38 15.49
CA LYS A 476 32.37 20.07 16.42
C LYS A 476 32.89 20.09 17.83
N TYR A 477 33.26 18.96 18.41
CA TYR A 477 33.53 18.79 19.82
C TYR A 477 35.01 18.92 20.17
N LYS A 478 35.93 18.82 19.22
CA LYS A 478 37.39 18.90 19.34
C LYS A 478 38.03 17.79 20.18
N SER A 479 37.39 17.31 21.26
CA SER A 479 37.88 16.23 22.10
C SER A 479 36.79 15.17 22.38
N ILE A 480 37.22 13.96 22.68
CA ILE A 480 36.29 12.88 23.07
C ILE A 480 35.62 13.18 24.43
N THR A 481 36.31 13.85 25.33
CA THR A 481 35.78 14.27 26.62
C THR A 481 34.60 15.23 26.45
N THR A 482 34.73 16.21 25.54
CA THR A 482 33.65 17.18 25.27
C THR A 482 32.44 16.46 24.65
N LEU A 483 32.67 15.49 23.75
CA LEU A 483 31.59 14.63 23.20
C LEU A 483 30.92 13.85 24.31
N ASN A 484 31.68 13.17 25.17
CA ASN A 484 31.17 12.38 26.29
C ASN A 484 30.26 13.20 27.20
N ASN A 485 30.68 14.40 27.55
CA ASN A 485 29.86 15.31 28.36
C ASN A 485 28.54 15.69 27.67
N ALA A 486 28.57 15.92 26.36
CA ALA A 486 27.37 16.28 25.59
C ALA A 486 26.38 15.11 25.41
N TRP A 487 26.90 13.91 25.31
CA TRP A 487 26.07 12.70 24.98
C TRP A 487 25.78 11.84 26.21
N GLY A 488 26.40 12.09 27.35
CA GLY A 488 26.33 11.23 28.54
C GLY A 488 27.02 9.87 28.32
N THR A 489 28.18 9.88 27.65
CA THR A 489 28.94 8.67 27.32
C THR A 489 30.31 8.68 28.02
N SER A 490 31.09 7.62 27.87
CA SER A 490 32.40 7.45 28.53
C SER A 490 33.45 6.81 27.61
N PHE A 491 33.48 7.20 26.34
CA PHE A 491 34.51 6.73 25.42
C PHE A 491 35.90 7.21 25.84
N THR A 492 36.87 6.30 25.77
CA THR A 492 38.27 6.66 26.08
C THR A 492 38.90 7.50 24.98
N ASP A 493 38.55 7.22 23.74
CA ASP A 493 39.10 7.89 22.58
C ASP A 493 38.16 7.75 21.36
N TRP A 494 38.51 8.38 20.24
CA TRP A 494 37.78 8.31 19.00
C TRP A 494 37.78 6.92 18.33
N LYS A 495 38.77 6.08 18.63
CA LYS A 495 38.84 4.70 18.13
C LYS A 495 37.78 3.84 18.81
N GLN A 496 37.63 3.96 20.14
CA GLN A 496 36.58 3.28 20.88
C GLN A 496 35.18 3.75 20.43
N PHE A 497 34.99 5.05 20.18
CA PHE A 497 33.77 5.57 19.58
C PHE A 497 33.48 4.89 18.23
N LEU A 498 34.46 4.84 17.34
CA LEU A 498 34.31 4.25 15.99
C LEU A 498 34.00 2.75 16.05
N GLY A 499 34.56 2.02 17.02
CA GLY A 499 34.27 0.60 17.27
C GLY A 499 32.89 0.32 17.92
N ASN A 500 32.21 1.35 18.45
CA ASN A 500 30.90 1.16 19.07
C ASN A 500 29.83 0.75 18.05
N LYS A 501 29.02 -0.26 18.39
CA LYS A 501 27.91 -0.78 17.55
C LYS A 501 26.52 -0.52 18.16
N ASN A 502 26.45 0.22 19.26
CA ASN A 502 25.19 0.56 19.90
C ASN A 502 24.67 1.91 19.44
N VAL A 503 23.36 2.04 19.37
CA VAL A 503 22.70 3.32 19.14
C VAL A 503 22.77 4.15 20.44
N ILE A 504 23.22 5.38 20.32
CA ILE A 504 23.42 6.29 21.45
C ILE A 504 22.33 7.36 21.43
N GLN A 505 21.52 7.43 22.46
CA GLN A 505 20.39 8.38 22.54
C GLN A 505 20.87 9.82 22.51
N GLY A 506 21.96 10.16 23.20
CA GLY A 506 22.56 11.50 23.21
C GLY A 506 23.03 11.99 21.84
N ALA A 507 23.21 11.08 20.87
CA ALA A 507 23.65 11.39 19.51
C ALA A 507 22.54 11.98 18.61
N SER A 508 21.28 12.02 19.04
CA SER A 508 20.12 12.27 18.16
C SER A 508 20.23 13.60 17.38
N MET A 509 20.64 14.69 17.99
CA MET A 509 20.77 15.99 17.33
C MET A 509 21.93 16.03 16.33
N ASP A 510 23.07 15.44 16.69
CA ASP A 510 24.21 15.35 15.78
C ASP A 510 23.94 14.41 14.62
N MET A 511 23.25 13.32 14.90
CA MET A 511 22.81 12.39 13.85
C MET A 511 21.82 13.05 12.90
N LYS A 512 20.90 13.92 13.39
CA LYS A 512 20.02 14.71 12.53
C LYS A 512 20.83 15.60 11.57
N THR A 513 21.83 16.31 12.10
CA THR A 513 22.74 17.15 11.30
C THR A 513 23.47 16.30 10.26
N PHE A 514 24.04 15.18 10.68
CA PHE A 514 24.75 14.28 9.77
C PHE A 514 23.83 13.69 8.69
N MET A 515 22.58 13.35 9.02
CA MET A 515 21.62 12.85 8.03
C MET A 515 21.27 13.88 6.98
N ASN A 516 21.29 15.16 7.31
CA ASN A 516 21.14 16.23 6.32
C ASN A 516 22.33 16.29 5.36
N GLU A 517 23.57 16.17 5.87
CA GLU A 517 24.79 16.07 5.02
C GLU A 517 24.77 14.81 4.15
N PHE A 518 24.38 13.67 4.72
CA PHE A 518 24.23 12.41 4.01
C PHE A 518 23.23 12.53 2.85
N ALA A 519 22.06 13.10 3.11
CA ALA A 519 21.01 13.30 2.11
C ALA A 519 21.46 14.26 1.00
N ASP A 520 22.10 15.37 1.36
CA ASP A 520 22.62 16.35 0.42
C ASP A 520 23.61 15.70 -0.57
N LEU A 521 24.56 14.94 -0.02
CA LEU A 521 25.55 14.22 -0.83
C LEU A 521 24.92 13.12 -1.69
N TYR A 522 23.95 12.36 -1.14
CA TYR A 522 23.23 11.33 -1.87
C TYR A 522 22.48 11.91 -3.07
N TYR A 523 21.59 12.89 -2.85
CA TYR A 523 20.76 13.45 -3.91
C TYR A 523 21.61 14.19 -4.97
N SER A 524 22.66 14.92 -4.55
CA SER A 524 23.55 15.60 -5.49
C SER A 524 24.28 14.63 -6.42
N LYS A 525 24.82 13.52 -5.87
CA LYS A 525 25.51 12.49 -6.68
C LYS A 525 24.55 11.76 -7.61
N CYS A 526 23.34 11.44 -7.15
CA CYS A 526 22.29 10.84 -7.97
C CYS A 526 21.93 11.77 -9.15
N ARG A 527 21.65 13.06 -8.89
CA ARG A 527 21.37 14.04 -9.93
C ARG A 527 22.52 14.15 -10.93
N ASN A 528 23.74 14.27 -10.44
CA ASN A 528 24.93 14.39 -11.29
C ASN A 528 25.05 13.21 -12.26
N ALA A 529 24.88 11.98 -11.78
CA ALA A 529 24.94 10.79 -12.61
C ALA A 529 23.85 10.79 -13.71
N VAL A 530 22.61 11.12 -13.35
CA VAL A 530 21.49 11.22 -14.32
C VAL A 530 21.79 12.30 -15.36
N LYS A 531 22.11 13.51 -14.91
CA LYS A 531 22.28 14.65 -15.83
C LYS A 531 23.55 14.58 -16.70
N LYS A 532 24.58 13.88 -16.25
CA LYS A 532 25.75 13.56 -17.08
C LYS A 532 25.45 12.54 -18.18
N THR A 533 24.50 11.61 -17.93
CA THR A 533 24.11 10.57 -18.89
C THR A 533 23.03 11.07 -19.85
N ALA A 534 21.99 11.72 -19.33
CA ALA A 534 20.83 12.23 -20.07
C ALA A 534 20.41 13.60 -19.48
N PRO A 535 20.95 14.73 -19.99
CA PRO A 535 20.74 16.05 -19.40
C PRO A 535 19.27 16.46 -19.26
N ASP A 536 18.43 16.06 -20.20
CA ASP A 536 17.01 16.42 -20.26
C ASP A 536 16.10 15.44 -19.52
N LEU A 537 16.61 14.28 -19.04
CA LEU A 537 15.82 13.32 -18.31
C LEU A 537 15.50 13.83 -16.89
N LEU A 538 14.26 13.70 -16.48
CA LEU A 538 13.83 14.11 -15.14
C LEU A 538 14.33 13.13 -14.08
N TYR A 539 14.91 13.67 -12.99
CA TYR A 539 15.22 12.93 -11.78
C TYR A 539 14.06 13.04 -10.80
N LEU A 540 13.42 11.90 -10.49
CA LEU A 540 12.16 11.83 -9.74
C LEU A 540 12.36 11.47 -8.24
N GLY A 541 13.62 11.39 -7.77
CA GLY A 541 13.93 11.07 -6.38
C GLY A 541 13.85 9.59 -6.04
N CYS A 542 13.62 9.27 -4.75
CA CYS A 542 13.69 7.91 -4.19
C CYS A 542 12.37 7.41 -3.58
N ARG A 543 11.21 7.95 -3.96
CA ARG A 543 9.88 7.49 -3.53
C ARG A 543 9.79 7.38 -1.99
N MET A 544 9.93 8.50 -1.31
CA MET A 544 10.02 8.56 0.15
C MET A 544 8.79 7.99 0.85
N ASP A 545 8.99 7.01 1.73
CA ASP A 545 7.94 6.46 2.59
C ASP A 545 7.79 7.35 3.84
N PHE A 546 7.19 8.51 3.67
CA PHE A 546 6.88 9.38 4.78
C PHE A 546 5.39 9.30 5.12
N HIS A 547 5.10 8.77 6.26
CA HIS A 547 3.85 9.05 6.95
C HIS A 547 3.93 10.50 7.46
N LEU A 548 3.80 11.45 6.52
CA LEU A 548 3.92 12.86 6.81
C LEU A 548 2.86 13.28 7.84
N TYR A 549 3.26 13.28 9.10
CA TYR A 549 2.70 14.20 10.06
C TYR A 549 3.58 15.47 10.04
N PRO A 550 2.96 16.66 10.08
CA PRO A 550 3.68 17.94 10.11
C PRO A 550 4.66 18.09 11.29
N GLU A 551 4.61 17.15 12.22
CA GLU A 551 5.35 17.19 13.51
C GLU A 551 6.78 16.63 13.44
N ASP A 552 7.16 15.86 12.39
CA ASP A 552 8.54 15.39 12.23
C ASP A 552 9.35 16.36 11.37
N SER A 553 9.79 17.46 11.99
CA SER A 553 10.64 18.46 11.34
C SER A 553 11.94 17.90 10.74
N SER A 554 12.40 16.71 11.17
CA SER A 554 13.61 16.10 10.62
C SER A 554 13.40 15.58 9.21
N LEU A 555 12.19 15.10 8.88
CA LEU A 555 11.84 14.64 7.54
C LEU A 555 11.58 15.82 6.60
N ASN A 556 11.06 16.94 7.10
CA ASN A 556 10.90 18.14 6.30
C ASN A 556 12.25 18.66 5.80
N ASP A 557 13.32 18.57 6.59
CA ASP A 557 14.67 18.94 6.16
C ASP A 557 15.14 18.05 4.99
N ILE A 558 14.89 16.74 5.05
CA ILE A 558 15.23 15.79 3.97
C ILE A 558 14.44 16.09 2.68
N ILE A 559 13.14 16.42 2.78
CA ILE A 559 12.31 16.81 1.64
C ILE A 559 12.86 18.09 0.97
N LYS A 560 13.22 19.10 1.77
CA LYS A 560 13.84 20.34 1.28
C LYS A 560 15.19 20.08 0.61
N ILE A 561 15.98 19.16 1.13
CA ILE A 561 17.24 18.76 0.51
C ILE A 561 16.95 18.10 -0.84
N ALA A 562 16.04 17.11 -0.87
CA ALA A 562 15.63 16.44 -2.09
C ALA A 562 15.15 17.43 -3.16
N SER A 563 14.34 18.44 -2.79
CA SER A 563 13.79 19.42 -3.74
C SER A 563 14.84 20.32 -4.44
N ARG A 564 16.06 20.39 -3.91
CA ARG A 564 17.18 21.10 -4.56
C ARG A 564 17.78 20.32 -5.72
N TYR A 565 17.63 19.00 -5.71
CA TYR A 565 18.28 18.08 -6.65
C TYR A 565 17.29 17.34 -7.55
N CYS A 566 16.11 17.01 -7.07
CA CYS A 566 15.09 16.34 -7.85
C CYS A 566 14.32 17.33 -8.72
N ASP A 567 14.03 16.96 -9.97
CA ASP A 567 13.12 17.72 -10.83
C ASP A 567 11.66 17.55 -10.36
N VAL A 568 11.36 16.41 -9.71
CA VAL A 568 10.09 16.08 -9.04
C VAL A 568 10.39 15.34 -7.74
N VAL A 569 9.76 15.74 -6.64
CA VAL A 569 9.90 15.03 -5.36
C VAL A 569 8.84 13.96 -5.24
N SER A 570 9.23 12.73 -4.91
CA SER A 570 8.35 11.57 -4.94
C SER A 570 8.10 10.96 -3.56
N PHE A 571 6.87 10.46 -3.38
CA PHE A 571 6.41 9.80 -2.16
C PHE A 571 5.65 8.52 -2.45
N ASN A 572 5.82 7.49 -1.61
CA ASN A 572 4.88 6.39 -1.50
C ASN A 572 3.90 6.75 -0.38
N ARG A 573 2.62 6.97 -0.74
CA ARG A 573 1.66 7.55 0.20
C ARG A 573 0.42 6.67 0.39
N TYR A 574 0.55 5.71 1.26
CA TYR A 574 -0.55 4.84 1.67
C TYR A 574 -1.42 5.51 2.73
N ARG A 575 -2.32 6.40 2.29
CA ARG A 575 -3.31 7.12 3.10
C ARG A 575 -4.66 7.05 2.40
N TYR A 576 -5.73 7.50 3.06
CA TYR A 576 -7.06 7.60 2.44
C TYR A 576 -7.25 8.90 1.66
N SER A 577 -6.35 9.87 1.82
CA SER A 577 -6.29 11.13 1.06
C SER A 577 -4.85 11.56 0.80
N CYS A 578 -4.66 12.32 -0.26
CA CYS A 578 -3.44 13.08 -0.54
C CYS A 578 -3.76 14.53 -0.96
N ALA A 579 -5.02 14.92 -0.92
CA ALA A 579 -5.46 16.26 -1.32
C ALA A 579 -4.78 17.38 -0.52
N GLU A 580 -4.44 17.10 0.74
CA GLU A 580 -3.79 18.02 1.67
C GLU A 580 -2.25 18.06 1.55
N LEU A 581 -1.65 17.24 0.68
CA LEU A 581 -0.20 17.16 0.54
C LEU A 581 0.35 18.42 -0.12
N ILE A 582 1.14 19.18 0.62
CA ILE A 582 1.83 20.38 0.13
C ILE A 582 3.32 20.29 0.42
N PRO A 583 4.19 20.94 -0.37
CA PRO A 583 5.59 21.09 -0.03
C PRO A 583 5.79 21.74 1.34
N PRO A 584 6.72 21.24 2.19
CA PRO A 584 6.98 21.84 3.49
C PRO A 584 7.46 23.29 3.39
N ASP A 585 7.08 24.10 4.39
CA ASP A 585 7.51 25.49 4.60
C ASP A 585 7.28 26.43 3.39
N GLY A 586 6.19 26.21 2.65
CA GLY A 586 5.82 27.03 1.52
C GLY A 586 6.71 26.81 0.28
N GLY A 587 7.38 25.67 0.20
CA GLY A 587 8.12 25.26 -1.01
C GLY A 587 7.23 25.24 -2.25
N ASP A 588 7.82 25.52 -3.42
CA ASP A 588 7.10 25.55 -4.69
C ASP A 588 7.80 24.65 -5.73
N TYR A 589 7.48 23.37 -5.68
CA TYR A 589 8.04 22.33 -6.56
C TYR A 589 7.03 21.19 -6.76
N PRO A 590 7.12 20.46 -7.90
CA PRO A 590 6.18 19.40 -8.21
C PRO A 590 6.42 18.15 -7.35
N LEU A 591 5.31 17.48 -7.04
CA LEU A 591 5.27 16.22 -6.29
C LEU A 591 4.69 15.11 -7.17
N ILE A 592 5.11 13.86 -6.94
CA ILE A 592 4.50 12.67 -7.52
C ILE A 592 4.28 11.61 -6.45
N ILE A 593 3.12 10.97 -6.49
CA ILE A 593 2.83 9.80 -5.66
C ILE A 593 3.32 8.57 -6.41
N GLY A 594 4.34 7.91 -5.88
CA GLY A 594 4.93 6.72 -6.51
C GLY A 594 4.15 5.45 -6.22
N GLU A 595 3.50 5.35 -5.04
CA GLU A 595 2.67 4.20 -4.66
C GLU A 595 1.48 4.62 -3.81
N TYR A 596 0.33 4.00 -4.09
CA TYR A 596 -0.84 3.95 -3.21
C TYR A 596 -1.73 2.78 -3.61
N HIS A 597 -2.51 2.23 -2.68
CA HIS A 597 -3.57 1.28 -2.98
C HIS A 597 -4.65 1.22 -1.90
N PHE A 598 -5.77 0.61 -2.26
CA PHE A 598 -6.83 0.15 -1.39
C PHE A 598 -7.14 -1.30 -1.73
N GLY A 599 -7.50 -2.12 -0.73
CA GLY A 599 -7.87 -3.49 -0.95
C GLY A 599 -8.99 -3.95 -0.01
N SER A 600 -9.69 -5.01 -0.41
CA SER A 600 -10.74 -5.63 0.40
C SER A 600 -10.43 -7.11 0.67
N LEU A 601 -11.36 -7.82 1.33
CA LEU A 601 -11.23 -9.25 1.61
C LEU A 601 -12.28 -10.09 0.85
N GLU A 602 -12.96 -9.51 -0.14
CA GLU A 602 -14.10 -10.16 -0.79
C GLU A 602 -13.75 -11.02 -2.00
N THR A 603 -12.56 -10.88 -2.56
CA THR A 603 -12.13 -11.60 -3.77
C THR A 603 -11.14 -12.74 -3.49
N GLY A 604 -11.23 -13.36 -2.30
CA GLY A 604 -10.45 -14.52 -1.93
C GLY A 604 -9.01 -14.24 -1.49
N LEU A 605 -8.55 -12.97 -1.49
CA LEU A 605 -7.27 -12.62 -0.89
C LEU A 605 -7.40 -12.56 0.63
N LEU A 606 -6.32 -12.92 1.30
CA LEU A 606 -6.29 -13.04 2.77
C LEU A 606 -5.82 -11.76 3.47
N GLN A 607 -5.34 -10.77 2.71
CA GLN A 607 -4.85 -9.49 3.20
C GLN A 607 -5.35 -8.36 2.31
N PRO A 608 -5.96 -7.30 2.88
CA PRO A 608 -6.52 -6.20 2.07
C PRO A 608 -5.46 -5.22 1.55
N GLY A 609 -4.19 -5.43 1.86
CA GLY A 609 -3.14 -4.45 1.61
C GLY A 609 -2.97 -3.46 2.77
N LEU A 610 -2.36 -2.31 2.48
CA LEU A 610 -2.00 -1.30 3.49
C LEU A 610 -3.18 -0.38 3.86
N ARG A 611 -4.21 -0.30 3.01
CA ARG A 611 -5.44 0.47 3.27
C ARG A 611 -6.66 -0.37 2.94
N TYR A 612 -7.46 -0.62 3.96
CA TYR A 612 -8.64 -1.47 3.90
C TYR A 612 -9.87 -0.73 3.37
N ALA A 613 -10.58 -1.39 2.46
CA ALA A 613 -11.93 -1.06 2.02
C ALA A 613 -12.89 -2.19 2.41
N ALA A 614 -14.13 -1.89 2.77
CA ALA A 614 -15.09 -2.88 3.25
C ALA A 614 -15.50 -3.89 2.17
N ASP A 615 -15.57 -3.44 0.92
CA ASP A 615 -15.95 -4.20 -0.27
C ASP A 615 -15.37 -3.57 -1.55
N GLN A 616 -15.67 -4.13 -2.73
CA GLN A 616 -15.15 -3.62 -4.01
C GLN A 616 -15.74 -2.25 -4.39
N ASN A 617 -16.99 -1.96 -4.03
CA ASN A 617 -17.59 -0.65 -4.30
C ASN A 617 -16.90 0.44 -3.46
N GLU A 618 -16.71 0.20 -2.17
CA GLU A 618 -15.98 1.14 -1.31
C GLU A 618 -14.53 1.29 -1.73
N ARG A 619 -13.90 0.21 -2.21
CA ARG A 619 -12.55 0.24 -2.79
C ARG A 619 -12.48 1.21 -3.97
N ALA A 620 -13.44 1.15 -4.88
CA ALA A 620 -13.55 2.06 -6.03
C ALA A 620 -13.87 3.51 -5.60
N GLU A 621 -14.74 3.70 -4.59
CA GLU A 621 -15.02 5.03 -4.04
C GLU A 621 -13.77 5.67 -3.41
N LEU A 622 -13.04 4.92 -2.59
CA LEU A 622 -11.80 5.38 -1.96
C LEU A 622 -10.70 5.68 -3.01
N PHE A 623 -10.55 4.82 -4.01
CA PHE A 623 -9.68 5.07 -5.15
C PHE A 623 -10.04 6.38 -5.85
N GLY A 624 -11.32 6.56 -6.18
CA GLY A 624 -11.82 7.75 -6.86
C GLY A 624 -11.59 9.03 -6.05
N TYR A 625 -11.86 8.98 -4.75
CA TYR A 625 -11.63 10.10 -3.84
C TYR A 625 -10.14 10.48 -3.77
N TYR A 626 -9.27 9.49 -3.62
CA TYR A 626 -7.82 9.71 -3.57
C TYR A 626 -7.29 10.29 -4.88
N LEU A 627 -7.65 9.67 -6.01
CA LEU A 627 -7.16 10.09 -7.33
C LEU A 627 -7.68 11.49 -7.69
N SER A 628 -8.95 11.79 -7.41
CA SER A 628 -9.50 13.14 -7.62
C SER A 628 -8.76 14.18 -6.79
N GLY A 629 -8.52 13.90 -5.50
CA GLY A 629 -7.74 14.78 -4.64
C GLY A 629 -6.29 14.98 -5.12
N ALA A 630 -5.67 13.96 -5.71
CA ALA A 630 -4.35 14.07 -6.33
C ALA A 630 -4.38 14.94 -7.59
N VAL A 631 -5.36 14.73 -8.46
CA VAL A 631 -5.54 15.49 -9.71
C VAL A 631 -5.80 16.97 -9.44
N GLU A 632 -6.61 17.29 -8.45
CA GLU A 632 -6.97 18.68 -8.07
C GLU A 632 -5.85 19.40 -7.33
N ASN A 633 -4.97 18.68 -6.65
CA ASN A 633 -3.86 19.28 -5.88
C ASN A 633 -2.85 19.98 -6.81
N PRO A 634 -2.54 21.29 -6.60
CA PRO A 634 -1.72 22.07 -7.52
C PRO A 634 -0.26 21.62 -7.63
N TYR A 635 0.24 20.89 -6.66
CA TYR A 635 1.63 20.40 -6.63
C TYR A 635 1.78 18.96 -7.16
N ILE A 636 0.76 18.11 -7.05
CA ILE A 636 0.83 16.71 -7.48
C ILE A 636 0.64 16.62 -8.98
N ILE A 637 1.64 16.06 -9.68
CA ILE A 637 1.64 15.92 -11.14
C ILE A 637 1.47 14.48 -11.60
N GLY A 638 1.28 13.55 -10.69
CA GLY A 638 0.98 12.16 -11.00
C GLY A 638 0.79 11.30 -9.76
N ALA A 639 0.11 10.16 -9.96
CA ALA A 639 -0.07 9.13 -8.94
C ALA A 639 -0.05 7.75 -9.60
N HIS A 640 0.74 6.82 -9.05
CA HIS A 640 0.91 5.48 -9.55
C HIS A 640 0.33 4.46 -8.57
N TRP A 641 -0.55 3.59 -9.08
CA TRP A 641 -1.20 2.56 -8.31
C TRP A 641 -0.31 1.34 -8.13
N PHE A 642 -0.08 0.91 -6.92
CA PHE A 642 0.61 -0.32 -6.60
C PHE A 642 -0.40 -1.41 -6.22
N GLN A 643 -0.65 -2.39 -7.08
CA GLN A 643 -0.05 -2.79 -8.35
C GLN A 643 -1.12 -3.28 -9.35
N LEU A 644 -0.72 -3.64 -10.59
CA LEU A 644 -1.66 -4.02 -11.65
C LEU A 644 -2.43 -5.31 -11.37
N VAL A 645 -1.77 -6.37 -10.86
CA VAL A 645 -2.34 -7.69 -10.60
C VAL A 645 -2.34 -7.98 -9.11
N ASP A 646 -3.39 -8.63 -8.58
CA ASP A 646 -3.41 -9.11 -7.19
C ASP A 646 -2.18 -9.97 -6.87
N GLN A 647 -1.71 -9.93 -5.65
CA GLN A 647 -0.60 -10.78 -5.21
C GLN A 647 -1.06 -12.22 -5.01
N SER A 648 -0.11 -13.15 -4.88
CA SER A 648 -0.43 -14.55 -4.63
C SER A 648 -1.10 -14.75 -3.28
N VAL A 649 -2.15 -15.59 -3.22
CA VAL A 649 -2.82 -15.99 -1.98
C VAL A 649 -1.83 -16.56 -0.96
N ALA A 650 -0.86 -17.37 -1.42
CA ALA A 650 0.18 -17.96 -0.57
C ALA A 650 1.33 -17.02 -0.20
N GLY A 651 1.29 -15.76 -0.66
CA GLY A 651 2.27 -14.73 -0.36
C GLY A 651 3.44 -14.66 -1.33
N ARG A 652 3.98 -13.44 -1.51
CA ARG A 652 5.26 -13.17 -2.16
C ARG A 652 6.42 -13.63 -1.27
N GLY A 653 7.65 -13.40 -1.72
CA GLY A 653 8.85 -13.73 -0.96
C GLY A 653 9.03 -12.96 0.35
N ASP A 654 8.39 -11.81 0.50
CA ASP A 654 8.33 -10.99 1.72
C ASP A 654 7.07 -11.24 2.57
N GLY A 655 6.16 -12.08 2.07
CA GLY A 655 4.95 -12.51 2.76
C GLY A 655 3.70 -11.72 2.44
N GLU A 656 3.80 -10.68 1.64
CA GLU A 656 2.63 -9.94 1.18
C GLU A 656 1.73 -10.81 0.31
N ASN A 657 0.43 -10.75 0.58
CA ASN A 657 -0.63 -11.42 -0.17
C ASN A 657 -1.85 -10.50 -0.30
N TYR A 658 -1.59 -9.30 -0.82
CA TYR A 658 -2.52 -8.19 -0.87
C TYR A 658 -3.51 -8.30 -2.03
N GLN A 659 -4.75 -7.92 -1.76
CA GLN A 659 -5.70 -7.53 -2.79
C GLN A 659 -5.39 -6.10 -3.22
N ALA A 660 -4.50 -5.94 -4.19
CA ALA A 660 -4.07 -4.65 -4.71
C ALA A 660 -4.30 -4.48 -6.22
N GLY A 661 -4.67 -5.56 -6.93
CA GLY A 661 -4.78 -5.58 -8.38
C GLY A 661 -6.05 -4.92 -8.94
N PHE A 662 -5.95 -4.40 -10.15
CA PHE A 662 -7.08 -4.19 -11.06
C PHE A 662 -7.43 -5.48 -11.81
N LEU A 663 -6.52 -6.45 -11.76
CA LEU A 663 -6.68 -7.80 -12.24
C LEU A 663 -6.52 -8.77 -11.09
N THR A 664 -7.33 -9.84 -11.06
CA THR A 664 -7.11 -10.97 -10.17
C THR A 664 -5.94 -11.83 -10.66
N VAL A 665 -5.50 -12.79 -9.84
CA VAL A 665 -4.53 -13.81 -10.25
C VAL A 665 -5.03 -14.64 -11.44
N GLY A 666 -6.35 -14.76 -11.62
CA GLY A 666 -7.03 -15.38 -12.77
C GLY A 666 -7.09 -14.51 -14.02
N ASP A 667 -6.46 -13.34 -14.02
CA ASP A 667 -6.57 -12.35 -15.11
C ASP A 667 -8.01 -11.87 -15.37
N GLU A 668 -8.81 -11.78 -14.29
CA GLU A 668 -10.18 -11.25 -14.33
C GLU A 668 -10.16 -9.75 -13.94
N PRO A 669 -10.68 -8.86 -14.80
CA PRO A 669 -10.74 -7.43 -14.53
C PRO A 669 -11.69 -7.06 -13.36
N GLN A 670 -11.25 -6.20 -12.46
CA GLN A 670 -12.05 -5.67 -11.35
C GLN A 670 -12.92 -4.49 -11.84
N LYS A 671 -14.16 -4.81 -12.20
CA LYS A 671 -15.05 -3.88 -12.90
C LYS A 671 -15.27 -2.55 -12.18
N GLU A 672 -15.53 -2.58 -10.87
CA GLU A 672 -15.79 -1.38 -10.07
C GLU A 672 -14.61 -0.41 -10.10
N MET A 673 -13.40 -0.95 -10.00
CA MET A 673 -12.16 -0.18 -10.07
C MET A 673 -11.95 0.43 -11.46
N ILE A 674 -12.20 -0.36 -12.52
CA ILE A 674 -12.03 0.08 -13.90
C ILE A 674 -13.03 1.19 -14.25
N ASP A 675 -14.30 1.03 -13.90
CA ASP A 675 -15.33 2.01 -14.18
C ASP A 675 -15.00 3.36 -13.50
N LYS A 676 -14.56 3.31 -12.23
CA LYS A 676 -14.16 4.51 -11.48
C LYS A 676 -12.90 5.14 -12.06
N SER A 677 -11.94 4.34 -12.49
CA SER A 677 -10.70 4.83 -13.09
C SER A 677 -10.95 5.52 -14.44
N ARG A 678 -11.81 4.96 -15.29
CA ARG A 678 -12.26 5.61 -16.53
C ARG A 678 -12.94 6.94 -16.27
N GLU A 679 -13.86 6.97 -15.29
CA GLU A 679 -14.60 8.17 -14.91
C GLU A 679 -13.64 9.35 -14.65
N ILE A 680 -12.57 9.10 -13.92
CA ILE A 680 -11.62 10.15 -13.53
C ILE A 680 -10.54 10.35 -14.59
N GLY A 681 -9.89 9.28 -15.04
CA GLY A 681 -8.78 9.34 -15.98
C GLY A 681 -9.12 10.03 -17.31
N TYR A 682 -10.35 9.82 -17.81
CA TYR A 682 -10.80 10.48 -19.05
C TYR A 682 -11.09 11.97 -18.86
N LYS A 683 -11.35 12.44 -17.63
CA LYS A 683 -11.66 13.84 -17.31
C LYS A 683 -10.53 14.57 -16.56
N MET A 684 -9.45 13.88 -16.20
CA MET A 684 -8.43 14.40 -15.27
C MET A 684 -7.84 15.75 -15.65
N TYR A 685 -7.64 16.01 -16.93
CA TYR A 685 -7.07 17.27 -17.41
C TYR A 685 -8.01 18.44 -17.14
N LYS A 686 -9.29 18.27 -17.47
CA LYS A 686 -10.30 19.29 -17.22
C LYS A 686 -10.55 19.48 -15.72
N MET A 687 -10.67 18.38 -14.98
CA MET A 687 -10.79 18.44 -13.51
C MET A 687 -9.65 19.24 -12.87
N ARG A 688 -8.40 18.96 -13.32
CA ARG A 688 -7.24 19.67 -12.81
C ARG A 688 -7.25 21.16 -13.20
N LEU A 689 -7.63 21.50 -14.41
CA LEU A 689 -7.70 22.89 -14.83
C LEU A 689 -8.78 23.67 -14.06
N ASP A 690 -9.96 23.09 -13.93
CA ASP A 690 -11.15 23.72 -13.31
C ASP A 690 -11.05 23.78 -11.77
N SER A 691 -10.21 22.99 -11.11
CA SER A 691 -10.02 23.04 -9.64
C SER A 691 -9.40 24.39 -9.23
N LYS A 692 -9.91 24.96 -8.09
CA LYS A 692 -9.50 26.29 -7.60
C LYS A 692 -8.17 26.25 -6.84
#